data_689ef50d26c10bc8abfbaf20f5fa9c24
#
_entry.id   689ef50d26c10bc8abfbaf20f5fa9c24
#
_cell.length_a   1.000
_cell.length_b   1.000
_cell.length_c   1.000
_cell.angle_alpha   90.00
_cell.angle_beta   90.00
_cell.angle_gamma   90.00
#
_symmetry.space_group_name_H-M   'P 1'
#
loop_
_entity.id
_entity.type
_entity.pdbx_description
1 polymer ?
#
loop_
_entity_poly.entity_id
_entity_poly.type
_entity_poly.pdbx_seq_one_letter_code
_entity_poly.pdbx_strand_id
1 'polypeptide(L)'
;MQVFSFLAVAALTGAPSFSGQVPDTASVETLEQAVVQGVRVQKNAPYAVANVDRKSLESFSGSGKELPFLLSLTPGVMSWSENGLGTGTSYMRIRGAGDSRINVTVDGVPLNSPEDQCVFWANMNSYSSLMDNVQIQRGVGSSTNGDGAFGGSISMQTKAPSYDPYVELNASYGSYNTYNTGIALSTGLLGNHFVGEGAFHMTGTDGFVHGTSGKSGSWFGGLTWLGRDFTIRYKNIGNYEHTGQAWSGVTAGSDDLSLMDGTYGESTGIRTYKDMYKAGLGRYNSLYESIATDGSGAFAKDADGKYMTARHTMLDGSFWPRTTDNFWQDHNILSLSWNIDERWKTSLSLHYTYGYGYYKEFRPGNKLSKFGFASFTDKAGNKLKRSDFIRKKGLAQNAGGAVYNISYRDGGWDVVGGLSAQLFRGNHFGYLTYVSNPAVTAHYGELAGLNDMDLKNGKYKYYDSDAQKDDYSAFVKASRTIGEHFTVFADLQYRHVRYVTDGLNDKFVEQEDGSYQNQRLDVDKNYDFFNPKAGVSYTAGAHKVYASVAMSNREPERNNFTDNGSYPAPKAEHLNDYEAGYQYSGDVFHAGVNFYYMDYVNQFVQTGAQSDIGESLTTNIKDSYRAGAELTAGVKAARWLSLEANAALSANRIKDFDEVVEDWDNGSQTIHYDNSTLAFSPSAIVNGFAFFSVKGVQATWHTGFVSRQYLDNTENKDRSLPAYTLSDVSFSYPVKLRGVLKEITLGLDVNNVFNARVATSGWVYSAIYASGGHPNDNRYYQIGFIPMSGTTVIGKISLRF
;
A
#
# COMPACT_ATOMS: atom_id res chain seq x y z
N MET A 1 12.58 7.60 -40.48
CA MET A 1 13.01 8.41 -39.33
C MET A 1 12.21 7.93 -38.13
N GLN A 2 12.77 7.01 -37.37
CA GLN A 2 12.08 6.33 -36.28
C GLN A 2 12.21 7.18 -35.01
N VAL A 3 11.08 7.59 -34.47
CA VAL A 3 10.99 8.21 -33.17
C VAL A 3 11.23 7.11 -32.14
N PHE A 4 12.37 7.17 -31.46
CA PHE A 4 12.69 6.29 -30.35
C PHE A 4 11.74 6.61 -29.19
N SER A 5 10.83 5.68 -28.91
CA SER A 5 10.00 5.72 -27.73
C SER A 5 10.84 5.27 -26.54
N PHE A 6 11.03 6.13 -25.58
CA PHE A 6 11.70 5.83 -24.32
C PHE A 6 10.82 4.94 -23.45
N LEU A 7 11.38 3.84 -22.96
CA LEU A 7 11.01 3.26 -21.69
C LEU A 7 11.56 4.18 -20.59
N ALA A 8 11.09 5.39 -20.57
CA ALA A 8 11.37 6.22 -19.45
C ALA A 8 10.31 5.89 -18.40
N VAL A 9 10.74 5.63 -17.23
CA VAL A 9 10.06 6.18 -16.09
C VAL A 9 10.10 7.70 -16.33
N ALA A 10 9.24 8.20 -17.23
CA ALA A 10 9.02 9.64 -17.43
C ALA A 10 8.37 10.24 -16.18
N ALA A 11 8.65 9.58 -15.08
CA ALA A 11 8.14 9.82 -13.77
C ALA A 11 8.86 10.94 -13.05
N LEU A 12 9.95 11.45 -13.58
CA LEU A 12 10.84 12.22 -12.73
C LEU A 12 10.70 13.73 -12.83
N THR A 13 10.15 14.21 -13.92
CA THR A 13 9.89 15.65 -14.08
C THR A 13 8.73 15.82 -15.04
N GLY A 14 8.02 16.95 -15.00
CA GLY A 14 7.09 17.31 -16.04
C GLY A 14 7.80 17.53 -17.40
N ALA A 15 8.45 16.47 -17.90
CA ALA A 15 9.05 16.48 -19.20
C ALA A 15 7.94 16.58 -20.25
N PRO A 16 8.12 17.38 -21.31
CA PRO A 16 7.15 17.42 -22.39
C PRO A 16 7.03 16.00 -22.96
N SER A 17 5.83 15.45 -22.95
CA SER A 17 5.50 14.31 -23.79
C SER A 17 5.90 14.69 -25.20
N PHE A 18 6.86 13.97 -25.78
CA PHE A 18 7.13 14.09 -27.19
C PHE A 18 5.94 13.51 -27.96
N SER A 19 4.96 14.35 -28.28
CA SER A 19 3.96 14.04 -29.30
C SER A 19 4.66 14.07 -30.66
N GLY A 20 5.09 12.91 -31.14
CA GLY A 20 5.20 12.72 -32.56
C GLY A 20 3.81 12.97 -33.14
N GLN A 21 3.69 13.91 -34.08
CA GLN A 21 2.44 14.17 -34.79
C GLN A 21 1.88 12.87 -35.38
N VAL A 22 0.85 12.35 -34.73
CA VAL A 22 -0.13 11.44 -35.34
C VAL A 22 -1.19 12.35 -36.00
N PRO A 23 -1.62 12.10 -37.22
CA PRO A 23 -2.59 12.94 -37.88
C PRO A 23 -3.90 12.92 -37.09
N ASP A 24 -4.38 14.08 -36.79
CA ASP A 24 -5.73 14.53 -36.45
C ASP A 24 -6.75 13.52 -35.89
N THR A 25 -6.44 12.97 -34.71
CA THR A 25 -7.41 12.32 -33.78
C THR A 25 -7.71 13.22 -32.58
N ALA A 26 -7.46 14.51 -32.72
CA ALA A 26 -7.46 15.51 -31.66
C ALA A 26 -8.80 15.73 -30.95
N SER A 27 -9.93 15.21 -31.48
CA SER A 27 -11.25 15.51 -30.92
C SER A 27 -11.66 14.60 -29.76
N VAL A 28 -11.03 13.44 -29.59
CA VAL A 28 -11.46 12.44 -28.58
C VAL A 28 -10.59 12.42 -27.33
N GLU A 29 -9.29 12.66 -27.44
CA GLU A 29 -8.44 12.87 -26.24
C GLU A 29 -8.96 14.00 -25.35
N THR A 30 -9.68 14.94 -25.92
CA THR A 30 -10.21 16.10 -25.18
C THR A 30 -11.42 15.79 -24.30
N LEU A 31 -12.24 14.78 -24.60
CA LEU A 31 -13.45 14.49 -23.84
C LEU A 31 -13.18 13.71 -22.53
N GLU A 32 -12.26 12.75 -22.54
CA GLU A 32 -11.85 12.04 -21.33
C GLU A 32 -11.04 12.90 -20.36
N GLN A 33 -10.25 13.84 -20.85
CA GLN A 33 -9.45 14.74 -20.04
C GLN A 33 -10.27 15.58 -19.05
N ALA A 34 -11.56 15.84 -19.31
CA ALA A 34 -12.38 16.68 -18.44
C ALA A 34 -12.62 16.05 -17.05
N VAL A 35 -12.80 14.73 -16.96
CA VAL A 35 -13.04 14.03 -15.69
C VAL A 35 -11.78 13.99 -14.82
N VAL A 36 -10.63 13.82 -15.45
CA VAL A 36 -9.35 13.61 -14.77
C VAL A 36 -8.66 14.93 -14.42
N GLN A 37 -8.91 15.99 -15.20
CA GLN A 37 -8.29 17.32 -14.97
C GLN A 37 -8.68 17.94 -13.63
N GLY A 38 -9.85 17.60 -13.07
CA GLY A 38 -10.30 18.10 -11.77
C GLY A 38 -9.38 17.75 -10.60
N VAL A 39 -8.73 16.58 -10.64
CA VAL A 39 -7.91 16.04 -9.54
C VAL A 39 -6.40 16.02 -9.84
N ARG A 40 -6.00 16.27 -11.07
CA ARG A 40 -4.60 16.25 -11.48
C ARG A 40 -3.96 17.64 -11.44
N VAL A 41 -2.66 17.62 -11.17
CA VAL A 41 -1.83 18.80 -11.20
C VAL A 41 -1.36 19.03 -12.62
N GLN A 42 -1.50 20.28 -13.06
CA GLN A 42 -1.02 20.71 -14.36
C GLN A 42 0.50 20.90 -14.38
N LYS A 43 1.11 20.89 -15.57
CA LYS A 43 2.55 21.02 -15.78
C LYS A 43 3.18 22.24 -15.10
N ASN A 44 2.45 23.36 -15.04
CA ASN A 44 2.94 24.61 -14.48
C ASN A 44 2.64 24.77 -12.98
N ALA A 45 1.93 23.85 -12.36
CA ALA A 45 1.59 23.94 -10.95
C ALA A 45 2.82 23.85 -10.03
N PRO A 46 2.81 24.50 -8.87
CA PRO A 46 3.95 24.60 -7.97
C PRO A 46 4.06 23.38 -7.03
N TYR A 47 4.08 22.16 -7.59
CA TYR A 47 4.12 20.92 -6.80
C TYR A 47 5.17 19.94 -7.31
N ALA A 48 5.66 19.09 -6.40
CA ALA A 48 6.52 17.95 -6.71
C ALA A 48 5.69 16.79 -7.27
N VAL A 49 5.70 16.63 -8.59
CA VAL A 49 4.88 15.66 -9.32
C VAL A 49 5.77 14.70 -10.10
N ALA A 50 5.39 13.42 -10.11
CA ALA A 50 5.93 12.39 -11.00
C ALA A 50 4.80 11.76 -11.81
N ASN A 51 5.06 11.39 -13.06
CA ASN A 51 4.10 10.71 -13.92
C ASN A 51 4.69 9.39 -14.42
N VAL A 52 3.96 8.30 -14.25
CA VAL A 52 4.27 6.98 -14.82
C VAL A 52 3.41 6.82 -16.06
N ASP A 53 4.05 6.67 -17.21
CA ASP A 53 3.37 6.58 -18.49
C ASP A 53 2.85 5.17 -18.79
N ARG A 54 1.97 5.06 -19.79
CA ARG A 54 1.37 3.82 -20.25
C ARG A 54 2.41 2.75 -20.59
N LYS A 55 3.52 3.12 -21.22
CA LYS A 55 4.54 2.19 -21.63
C LYS A 55 5.26 1.55 -20.44
N SER A 56 5.54 2.32 -19.41
CA SER A 56 6.10 1.83 -18.15
C SER A 56 5.13 0.89 -17.44
N LEU A 57 3.84 1.24 -17.41
CA LEU A 57 2.78 0.41 -16.84
C LEU A 57 2.62 -0.91 -17.57
N GLU A 58 2.59 -0.91 -18.90
CA GLU A 58 2.49 -2.12 -19.75
C GLU A 58 3.73 -3.01 -19.59
N SER A 59 4.93 -2.45 -19.57
CA SER A 59 6.16 -3.20 -19.32
C SER A 59 6.18 -3.87 -17.95
N PHE A 60 5.62 -3.19 -16.94
CA PHE A 60 5.54 -3.68 -15.56
C PHE A 60 4.44 -4.75 -15.37
N SER A 61 3.34 -4.68 -16.11
CA SER A 61 2.14 -5.50 -15.86
C SER A 61 2.40 -7.02 -15.87
N GLY A 62 3.37 -7.50 -16.64
CA GLY A 62 3.76 -8.90 -16.66
C GLY A 62 4.75 -9.33 -15.55
N SER A 63 5.13 -8.44 -14.64
CA SER A 63 6.13 -8.73 -13.60
C SER A 63 5.60 -9.61 -12.46
N GLY A 64 4.28 -9.73 -12.31
CA GLY A 64 3.62 -10.39 -11.18
C GLY A 64 3.67 -9.57 -9.89
N LYS A 65 4.19 -8.34 -9.91
CA LYS A 65 4.26 -7.44 -8.76
C LYS A 65 3.09 -6.47 -8.74
N GLU A 66 2.73 -6.02 -7.52
CA GLU A 66 1.71 -4.99 -7.33
C GLU A 66 2.25 -3.59 -7.66
N LEU A 67 1.35 -2.67 -7.97
CA LEU A 67 1.66 -1.30 -8.44
C LEU A 67 2.66 -0.52 -7.54
N PRO A 68 2.65 -0.63 -6.19
CA PRO A 68 3.62 0.03 -5.33
C PRO A 68 5.09 -0.18 -5.74
N PHE A 69 5.43 -1.35 -6.27
CA PHE A 69 6.81 -1.66 -6.70
C PHE A 69 7.25 -0.86 -7.95
N LEU A 70 6.32 -0.47 -8.81
CA LEU A 70 6.62 0.47 -9.89
C LEU A 70 6.73 1.90 -9.35
N LEU A 71 5.82 2.29 -8.46
CA LEU A 71 5.78 3.64 -7.90
C LEU A 71 6.98 3.93 -7.01
N SER A 72 7.58 2.90 -6.37
CA SER A 72 8.79 3.04 -5.54
C SER A 72 10.06 3.42 -6.32
N LEU A 73 10.01 3.42 -7.65
CA LEU A 73 11.08 3.93 -8.49
C LEU A 73 11.12 5.48 -8.53
N THR A 74 10.13 6.15 -7.93
CA THR A 74 10.07 7.62 -7.82
C THR A 74 10.73 8.12 -6.53
N PRO A 75 11.21 9.39 -6.47
CA PRO A 75 11.91 9.92 -5.30
C PRO A 75 11.10 9.81 -4.00
N GLY A 76 11.73 9.33 -2.93
CA GLY A 76 11.12 9.30 -1.60
C GLY A 76 10.01 8.26 -1.40
N VAL A 77 9.83 7.35 -2.35
CA VAL A 77 8.84 6.27 -2.29
C VAL A 77 9.52 4.93 -1.98
N MET A 78 8.91 4.17 -1.08
CA MET A 78 9.33 2.80 -0.72
C MET A 78 8.15 1.85 -0.87
N SER A 79 8.44 0.57 -1.13
CA SER A 79 7.45 -0.51 -1.15
C SER A 79 8.01 -1.80 -0.57
N TRP A 80 7.12 -2.65 -0.04
CA TRP A 80 7.44 -3.99 0.42
C TRP A 80 6.21 -4.90 0.31
N SER A 81 6.41 -6.21 0.43
CA SER A 81 5.33 -7.20 0.47
C SER A 81 5.63 -8.29 1.47
N GLU A 82 4.60 -8.89 2.06
CA GLU A 82 4.73 -9.94 3.06
C GLU A 82 5.31 -11.23 2.48
N ASN A 83 4.99 -11.56 1.25
CA ASN A 83 5.47 -12.79 0.61
C ASN A 83 6.90 -12.71 0.06
N GLY A 84 7.52 -11.52 0.08
CA GLY A 84 8.89 -11.28 -0.39
C GLY A 84 9.08 -11.25 -1.91
N LEU A 85 8.01 -11.30 -2.71
CA LEU A 85 8.06 -11.26 -4.17
C LEU A 85 7.43 -10.01 -4.79
N GLY A 86 6.70 -9.24 -4.00
CA GLY A 86 5.96 -8.08 -4.48
C GLY A 86 4.55 -8.39 -4.97
N THR A 87 4.05 -9.60 -4.74
CA THR A 87 2.72 -10.07 -5.12
C THR A 87 1.84 -10.21 -3.86
N GLY A 88 0.53 -9.97 -3.96
CA GLY A 88 -0.41 -10.06 -2.84
C GLY A 88 -0.27 -8.88 -1.89
N THR A 89 -0.36 -9.10 -0.56
CA THR A 89 -0.32 -8.04 0.44
C THR A 89 0.96 -7.23 0.35
N SER A 90 0.81 -6.01 -0.14
CA SER A 90 1.89 -5.07 -0.45
C SER A 90 1.57 -3.70 0.11
N TYR A 91 2.60 -2.95 0.43
CA TYR A 91 2.54 -1.66 1.11
C TYR A 91 3.47 -0.65 0.47
N MET A 92 3.23 0.63 0.73
CA MET A 92 4.13 1.70 0.30
C MET A 92 4.22 2.83 1.31
N ARG A 93 5.25 3.67 1.17
CA ARG A 93 5.42 4.92 1.91
C ARG A 93 5.90 6.01 0.96
N ILE A 94 5.40 7.21 1.17
CA ILE A 94 5.89 8.42 0.48
C ILE A 94 6.45 9.35 1.55
N ARG A 95 7.73 9.76 1.42
CA ARG A 95 8.43 10.59 2.42
C ARG A 95 8.35 10.02 3.85
N GLY A 96 8.28 8.68 3.99
CA GLY A 96 8.10 7.99 5.27
C GLY A 96 6.66 7.96 5.80
N ALA A 97 5.70 8.64 5.18
CA ALA A 97 4.28 8.53 5.51
C ALA A 97 3.69 7.23 4.94
N GLY A 98 2.94 6.48 5.75
CA GLY A 98 2.37 5.19 5.39
C GLY A 98 1.15 5.28 4.47
N ASP A 99 0.65 4.12 4.05
CA ASP A 99 -0.46 3.97 3.08
C ASP A 99 -1.71 4.78 3.45
N SER A 100 -2.09 4.80 4.71
CA SER A 100 -3.27 5.52 5.18
C SER A 100 -3.16 7.06 5.07
N ARG A 101 -1.98 7.57 4.72
CA ARG A 101 -1.71 9.00 4.47
C ARG A 101 -1.50 9.33 3.00
N ILE A 102 -1.86 8.38 2.14
CA ILE A 102 -1.75 8.51 0.68
C ILE A 102 -3.15 8.43 0.09
N ASN A 103 -3.62 9.52 -0.50
CA ASN A 103 -4.90 9.53 -1.21
C ASN A 103 -4.73 8.89 -2.58
N VAL A 104 -5.58 7.91 -2.90
CA VAL A 104 -5.55 7.19 -4.18
C VAL A 104 -6.89 7.35 -4.89
N THR A 105 -6.84 7.76 -6.16
CA THR A 105 -8.04 7.90 -6.99
C THR A 105 -7.88 7.17 -8.33
N VAL A 106 -9.00 6.65 -8.87
CA VAL A 106 -9.09 6.20 -10.26
C VAL A 106 -10.10 7.06 -11.00
N ASP A 107 -9.66 7.70 -12.08
CA ASP A 107 -10.47 8.67 -12.85
C ASP A 107 -11.19 9.71 -11.96
N GLY A 108 -10.52 10.15 -10.89
CA GLY A 108 -11.03 11.11 -9.93
C GLY A 108 -11.98 10.57 -8.87
N VAL A 109 -12.28 9.27 -8.87
CA VAL A 109 -13.08 8.58 -7.84
C VAL A 109 -12.16 8.07 -6.74
N PRO A 110 -12.43 8.34 -5.45
CA PRO A 110 -11.65 7.82 -4.33
C PRO A 110 -11.67 6.29 -4.26
N LEU A 111 -10.51 5.67 -4.01
CA LEU A 111 -10.35 4.23 -3.85
C LEU A 111 -9.97 3.80 -2.43
N ASN A 112 -9.50 4.71 -1.59
CA ASN A 112 -9.17 4.38 -0.21
C ASN A 112 -10.36 3.76 0.51
N SER A 113 -10.12 2.67 1.28
CA SER A 113 -11.09 2.18 2.25
C SER A 113 -11.47 3.32 3.20
N PRO A 114 -12.74 3.63 3.37
CA PRO A 114 -13.12 4.80 4.17
C PRO A 114 -12.71 4.72 5.64
N GLU A 115 -12.65 3.53 6.25
CA GLU A 115 -12.27 3.35 7.65
C GLU A 115 -10.75 3.27 7.86
N ASP A 116 -10.05 2.51 7.01
CA ASP A 116 -8.60 2.30 7.11
C ASP A 116 -7.83 3.40 6.39
N GLN A 117 -8.53 4.22 5.59
CA GLN A 117 -8.02 5.36 4.83
C GLN A 117 -6.83 4.99 3.93
N CYS A 118 -6.71 3.72 3.56
CA CYS A 118 -5.68 3.19 2.68
C CYS A 118 -6.27 2.35 1.54
N VAL A 119 -5.44 2.04 0.58
CA VAL A 119 -5.75 1.08 -0.48
C VAL A 119 -5.07 -0.24 -0.15
N PHE A 120 -5.81 -1.33 -0.17
CA PHE A 120 -5.26 -2.67 -0.13
C PHE A 120 -4.82 -3.07 -1.54
N TRP A 121 -3.51 -2.97 -1.82
CA TRP A 121 -2.98 -3.16 -3.16
C TRP A 121 -3.18 -4.58 -3.71
N ALA A 122 -3.31 -5.58 -2.83
CA ALA A 122 -3.68 -6.94 -3.21
C ALA A 122 -5.05 -7.00 -3.91
N ASN A 123 -5.97 -6.08 -3.56
CA ASN A 123 -7.27 -5.91 -4.21
C ASN A 123 -7.19 -5.10 -5.52
N MET A 124 -5.99 -4.80 -6.01
CA MET A 124 -5.76 -4.04 -7.23
C MET A 124 -4.81 -4.76 -8.17
N ASN A 125 -4.81 -6.08 -8.10
CA ASN A 125 -3.96 -6.93 -8.93
C ASN A 125 -4.11 -6.60 -10.42
N SER A 126 -2.97 -6.50 -11.11
CA SER A 126 -2.90 -6.17 -12.55
C SER A 126 -3.52 -4.84 -12.98
N TYR A 127 -3.84 -3.92 -12.05
CA TYR A 127 -4.35 -2.57 -12.42
C TYR A 127 -3.38 -1.80 -13.32
N SER A 128 -2.08 -2.07 -13.23
CA SER A 128 -1.08 -1.50 -14.16
C SER A 128 -1.42 -1.73 -15.63
N SER A 129 -2.05 -2.85 -15.96
CA SER A 129 -2.47 -3.17 -17.34
C SER A 129 -3.69 -2.36 -17.82
N LEU A 130 -4.51 -1.88 -16.88
CA LEU A 130 -5.75 -1.15 -17.15
C LEU A 130 -5.52 0.37 -17.23
N MET A 131 -4.40 0.85 -16.68
CA MET A 131 -4.12 2.28 -16.57
C MET A 131 -3.38 2.81 -17.81
N ASP A 132 -3.71 4.03 -18.18
CA ASP A 132 -3.01 4.81 -19.19
C ASP A 132 -1.79 5.51 -18.59
N ASN A 133 -1.99 6.11 -17.44
CA ASN A 133 -0.93 6.77 -16.69
C ASN A 133 -1.29 6.90 -15.21
N VAL A 134 -0.26 7.09 -14.37
CA VAL A 134 -0.38 7.33 -12.94
C VAL A 134 0.39 8.59 -12.59
N GLN A 135 -0.26 9.55 -11.96
CA GLN A 135 0.37 10.75 -11.43
C GLN A 135 0.54 10.62 -9.93
N ILE A 136 1.76 10.86 -9.44
CA ILE A 136 2.11 10.86 -8.03
C ILE A 136 2.46 12.29 -7.62
N GLN A 137 1.71 12.86 -6.70
CA GLN A 137 2.05 14.11 -6.02
C GLN A 137 2.62 13.75 -4.65
N ARG A 138 3.79 14.26 -4.33
CA ARG A 138 4.40 14.08 -3.02
C ARG A 138 4.07 15.27 -2.13
N GLY A 139 3.88 15.03 -0.83
CA GLY A 139 3.37 16.03 0.12
C GLY A 139 1.87 16.25 0.01
N VAL A 140 1.37 17.33 0.56
CA VAL A 140 -0.07 17.67 0.58
C VAL A 140 -0.62 17.89 -0.83
N GLY A 141 0.15 18.50 -1.72
CA GLY A 141 -0.26 18.73 -3.10
C GLY A 141 -1.53 19.56 -3.26
N SER A 142 -2.17 19.49 -4.43
CA SER A 142 -3.45 20.18 -4.68
C SER A 142 -4.63 19.37 -4.12
N SER A 143 -5.76 20.04 -3.89
CA SER A 143 -7.00 19.35 -3.45
C SER A 143 -7.47 18.35 -4.48
N THR A 144 -7.88 17.20 -3.97
CA THR A 144 -8.47 16.10 -4.73
C THR A 144 -9.78 15.69 -4.08
N ASN A 145 -10.49 14.74 -4.67
CA ASN A 145 -11.65 14.10 -4.04
C ASN A 145 -11.17 13.02 -3.05
N GLY A 146 -11.88 12.87 -1.94
CA GLY A 146 -11.60 11.87 -0.91
C GLY A 146 -10.75 12.39 0.23
N ASP A 147 -10.05 11.48 0.90
CA ASP A 147 -9.29 11.75 2.13
C ASP A 147 -8.20 12.81 1.94
N GLY A 148 -7.82 13.47 3.04
CA GLY A 148 -6.73 14.42 3.03
C GLY A 148 -5.39 13.74 2.73
N ALA A 149 -4.67 14.22 1.72
CA ALA A 149 -3.33 13.76 1.42
C ALA A 149 -2.33 14.37 2.40
N PHE A 150 -1.56 13.54 3.07
CA PHE A 150 -0.48 13.94 3.99
C PHE A 150 0.90 13.55 3.46
N GLY A 151 1.07 12.32 3.04
CA GLY A 151 2.31 11.82 2.42
C GLY A 151 2.35 12.09 0.93
N GLY A 152 1.20 12.00 0.29
CA GLY A 152 1.05 12.21 -1.13
C GLY A 152 -0.32 11.83 -1.66
N SER A 153 -0.52 12.03 -2.96
CA SER A 153 -1.68 11.51 -3.68
C SER A 153 -1.27 10.78 -4.95
N ILE A 154 -2.02 9.73 -5.28
CA ILE A 154 -1.85 8.91 -6.47
C ILE A 154 -3.14 9.02 -7.29
N SER A 155 -3.04 9.61 -8.47
CA SER A 155 -4.16 9.72 -9.41
C SER A 155 -3.92 8.79 -10.60
N MET A 156 -4.68 7.71 -10.66
CA MET A 156 -4.67 6.75 -11.75
C MET A 156 -5.70 7.13 -12.82
N GLN A 157 -5.33 7.01 -14.07
CA GLN A 157 -6.20 7.19 -15.21
C GLN A 157 -6.34 5.89 -15.97
N THR A 158 -7.58 5.42 -16.17
CA THR A 158 -7.83 4.24 -17.01
C THR A 158 -7.54 4.55 -18.48
N LYS A 159 -7.21 3.51 -19.27
CA LYS A 159 -7.01 3.64 -20.72
C LYS A 159 -8.25 4.25 -21.38
N ALA A 160 -8.02 5.14 -22.33
CA ALA A 160 -9.07 5.66 -23.19
C ALA A 160 -9.70 4.54 -24.05
N PRO A 161 -11.00 4.62 -24.39
CA PRO A 161 -11.63 3.67 -25.28
C PRO A 161 -10.89 3.60 -26.62
N SER A 162 -10.60 2.38 -27.09
CA SER A 162 -9.93 2.19 -28.38
C SER A 162 -10.92 2.32 -29.53
N TYR A 163 -10.58 3.13 -30.54
CA TYR A 163 -11.37 3.21 -31.80
C TYR A 163 -11.15 2.02 -32.70
N ASP A 164 -9.97 1.41 -32.63
CA ASP A 164 -9.65 0.21 -33.38
C ASP A 164 -9.97 -1.03 -32.54
N PRO A 165 -10.59 -2.06 -33.15
CA PRO A 165 -10.76 -3.33 -32.46
C PRO A 165 -9.41 -3.99 -32.24
N TYR A 166 -9.24 -4.58 -31.05
CA TYR A 166 -8.05 -5.36 -30.74
C TYR A 166 -8.35 -6.53 -29.78
N VAL A 167 -7.48 -7.51 -29.81
CA VAL A 167 -7.34 -8.51 -28.76
C VAL A 167 -5.86 -8.54 -28.35
N GLU A 168 -5.62 -8.52 -27.06
CA GLU A 168 -4.28 -8.63 -26.48
C GLU A 168 -4.24 -9.81 -25.50
N LEU A 169 -3.24 -10.67 -25.63
CA LEU A 169 -2.99 -11.81 -24.75
C LEU A 169 -1.64 -11.64 -24.10
N ASN A 170 -1.60 -11.74 -22.78
CA ASN A 170 -0.39 -11.62 -21.98
C ASN A 170 -0.17 -12.89 -21.16
N ALA A 171 1.07 -13.37 -21.11
CA ALA A 171 1.47 -14.45 -20.22
C ALA A 171 2.88 -14.22 -19.68
N SER A 172 3.09 -14.57 -18.42
CA SER A 172 4.40 -14.61 -17.81
C SER A 172 4.52 -15.80 -16.87
N TYR A 173 5.76 -16.27 -16.68
CA TYR A 173 6.07 -17.35 -15.75
C TYR A 173 7.51 -17.24 -15.27
N GLY A 174 7.73 -17.58 -13.99
CA GLY A 174 9.05 -17.47 -13.40
C GLY A 174 9.23 -18.12 -12.04
N SER A 175 10.23 -17.63 -11.32
CA SER A 175 10.63 -18.13 -10.00
C SER A 175 9.45 -18.23 -9.05
N TYR A 176 9.48 -19.23 -8.16
CA TYR A 176 8.41 -19.55 -7.20
C TYR A 176 7.05 -19.81 -7.85
N ASN A 177 7.06 -20.43 -9.05
CA ASN A 177 5.86 -20.65 -9.84
C ASN A 177 5.00 -19.39 -10.03
N THR A 178 5.63 -18.21 -9.99
CA THR A 178 4.93 -16.95 -10.21
C THR A 178 4.49 -16.86 -11.66
N TYR A 179 3.21 -16.66 -11.87
CA TYR A 179 2.63 -16.45 -13.20
C TYR A 179 1.67 -15.27 -13.22
N ASN A 180 1.56 -14.63 -14.37
CA ASN A 180 0.51 -13.68 -14.67
C ASN A 180 0.01 -14.01 -16.08
N THR A 181 -1.32 -14.07 -16.25
CA THR A 181 -1.96 -14.29 -17.54
C THR A 181 -3.11 -13.33 -17.70
N GLY A 182 -3.31 -12.82 -18.90
CA GLY A 182 -4.38 -11.87 -19.15
C GLY A 182 -4.85 -11.84 -20.57
N ILE A 183 -6.10 -11.39 -20.72
CA ILE A 183 -6.72 -11.05 -22.01
C ILE A 183 -7.32 -9.64 -21.87
N ALA A 184 -7.12 -8.82 -22.89
CA ALA A 184 -7.83 -7.56 -23.04
C ALA A 184 -8.36 -7.44 -24.48
N LEU A 185 -9.52 -6.82 -24.61
CA LEU A 185 -10.19 -6.68 -25.90
C LEU A 185 -10.95 -5.35 -26.00
N SER A 186 -11.10 -4.86 -27.22
CA SER A 186 -12.00 -3.76 -27.57
C SER A 186 -12.78 -4.08 -28.83
N THR A 187 -14.01 -3.66 -28.87
CA THR A 187 -14.84 -3.75 -30.10
C THR A 187 -14.42 -2.75 -31.18
N GLY A 188 -13.59 -1.75 -30.81
CA GLY A 188 -13.47 -0.55 -31.60
C GLY A 188 -14.75 0.28 -31.59
N LEU A 189 -14.77 1.33 -32.38
CA LEU A 189 -15.90 2.25 -32.50
C LEU A 189 -17.04 1.63 -33.34
N LEU A 190 -18.16 1.36 -32.70
CA LEU A 190 -19.38 0.81 -33.32
C LEU A 190 -20.40 1.92 -33.59
N GLY A 191 -20.93 2.02 -34.80
CA GLY A 191 -21.97 2.98 -35.18
C GLY A 191 -21.57 4.43 -34.90
N ASN A 192 -20.31 4.77 -34.92
CA ASN A 192 -19.70 6.08 -34.61
C ASN A 192 -19.95 6.59 -33.18
N HIS A 193 -20.48 5.78 -32.26
CA HIS A 193 -20.82 6.22 -30.90
C HIS A 193 -20.41 5.26 -29.79
N PHE A 194 -20.38 3.97 -30.01
CA PHE A 194 -20.20 3.00 -28.93
C PHE A 194 -18.86 2.30 -29.00
N VAL A 195 -18.23 2.15 -27.83
CA VAL A 195 -17.05 1.29 -27.64
C VAL A 195 -17.33 0.38 -26.43
N GLY A 196 -17.16 -0.92 -26.64
CA GLY A 196 -17.16 -1.94 -25.60
C GLY A 196 -15.74 -2.44 -25.33
N GLU A 197 -15.36 -2.58 -24.08
CA GLU A 197 -14.04 -3.03 -23.66
C GLU A 197 -14.16 -4.09 -22.58
N GLY A 198 -13.22 -5.02 -22.53
CA GLY A 198 -13.14 -6.01 -21.49
C GLY A 198 -11.70 -6.44 -21.24
N ALA A 199 -11.37 -6.76 -20.00
CA ALA A 199 -10.11 -7.40 -19.65
C ALA A 199 -10.31 -8.36 -18.49
N PHE A 200 -9.46 -9.39 -18.45
CA PHE A 200 -9.38 -10.33 -17.34
C PHE A 200 -7.93 -10.73 -17.12
N HIS A 201 -7.48 -10.73 -15.88
CA HIS A 201 -6.13 -11.11 -15.50
C HIS A 201 -6.15 -12.07 -14.31
N MET A 202 -5.19 -12.98 -14.28
CA MET A 202 -4.92 -13.87 -13.15
C MET A 202 -3.44 -13.83 -12.81
N THR A 203 -3.15 -13.76 -11.52
CA THR A 203 -1.81 -13.87 -10.97
C THR A 203 -1.79 -14.96 -9.91
N GLY A 204 -0.71 -15.73 -9.84
CA GLY A 204 -0.49 -16.70 -8.78
C GLY A 204 0.99 -16.88 -8.50
N THR A 205 1.31 -17.35 -7.29
CA THR A 205 2.67 -17.57 -6.82
C THR A 205 2.69 -18.56 -5.67
N ASP A 206 3.83 -19.26 -5.48
CA ASP A 206 4.06 -20.03 -4.25
C ASP A 206 4.54 -19.13 -3.09
N GLY A 207 5.02 -17.91 -3.39
CA GLY A 207 5.60 -16.99 -2.42
C GLY A 207 7.03 -17.37 -2.03
N PHE A 208 7.82 -16.39 -1.58
CA PHE A 208 9.15 -16.65 -1.03
C PHE A 208 9.07 -17.10 0.44
N VAL A 209 8.29 -16.42 1.26
CA VAL A 209 8.05 -16.79 2.67
C VAL A 209 7.16 -18.04 2.71
N HIS A 210 7.42 -18.96 3.62
CA HIS A 210 6.63 -20.20 3.71
C HIS A 210 5.14 -19.93 4.00
N GLY A 211 4.25 -20.69 3.34
CA GLY A 211 2.80 -20.54 3.51
C GLY A 211 2.18 -19.30 2.85
N THR A 212 2.94 -18.55 2.02
CA THR A 212 2.42 -17.34 1.34
C THR A 212 2.00 -17.57 -0.11
N SER A 213 1.75 -18.83 -0.50
CA SER A 213 1.19 -19.11 -1.81
C SER A 213 -0.19 -18.46 -1.96
N GLY A 214 -0.46 -17.90 -3.13
CA GLY A 214 -1.70 -17.18 -3.37
C GLY A 214 -2.10 -17.11 -4.83
N LYS A 215 -3.36 -16.72 -5.04
CA LYS A 215 -3.94 -16.44 -6.36
C LYS A 215 -4.83 -15.21 -6.24
N SER A 216 -4.79 -14.37 -7.25
CA SER A 216 -5.70 -13.25 -7.42
C SER A 216 -6.14 -13.13 -8.86
N GLY A 217 -7.30 -12.53 -9.06
CA GLY A 217 -7.81 -12.24 -10.39
C GLY A 217 -8.48 -10.88 -10.42
N SER A 218 -8.36 -10.18 -11.54
CA SER A 218 -9.04 -8.91 -11.77
C SER A 218 -9.75 -8.91 -13.10
N TRP A 219 -10.83 -8.14 -13.18
CA TRP A 219 -11.56 -7.94 -14.42
C TRP A 219 -11.90 -6.47 -14.61
N PHE A 220 -12.06 -6.10 -15.85
CA PHE A 220 -12.53 -4.81 -16.30
C PHE A 220 -13.61 -4.97 -17.34
N GLY A 221 -14.71 -4.26 -17.19
CA GLY A 221 -15.74 -4.10 -18.21
C GLY A 221 -15.99 -2.62 -18.45
N GLY A 222 -15.94 -2.17 -19.70
CA GLY A 222 -16.15 -0.78 -20.09
C GLY A 222 -17.20 -0.67 -21.19
N LEU A 223 -18.14 0.27 -21.04
CA LEU A 223 -19.07 0.66 -22.10
C LEU A 223 -19.07 2.18 -22.20
N THR A 224 -18.68 2.67 -23.36
CA THR A 224 -18.60 4.11 -23.63
C THR A 224 -19.53 4.50 -24.75
N TRP A 225 -20.32 5.54 -24.53
CA TRP A 225 -21.04 6.26 -25.57
C TRP A 225 -20.36 7.62 -25.81
N LEU A 226 -20.05 7.90 -27.06
CA LEU A 226 -19.35 9.08 -27.52
C LEU A 226 -20.33 9.96 -28.31
N GLY A 227 -20.68 11.12 -27.79
CA GLY A 227 -21.32 12.20 -28.51
C GLY A 227 -20.32 13.24 -29.00
N ARG A 228 -20.80 14.31 -29.59
CA ARG A 228 -19.94 15.41 -30.04
C ARG A 228 -19.28 16.15 -28.88
N ASP A 229 -20.09 16.56 -27.90
CA ASP A 229 -19.67 17.40 -26.78
C ASP A 229 -19.92 16.71 -25.43
N PHE A 230 -20.46 15.50 -25.45
CA PHE A 230 -20.87 14.75 -24.26
C PHE A 230 -20.43 13.29 -24.37
N THR A 231 -19.92 12.73 -23.26
CA THR A 231 -19.51 11.32 -23.17
C THR A 231 -20.15 10.69 -21.94
N ILE A 232 -20.66 9.48 -22.11
CA ILE A 232 -21.10 8.62 -21.01
C ILE A 232 -20.17 7.42 -20.98
N ARG A 233 -19.56 7.12 -19.83
CA ARG A 233 -18.73 5.93 -19.67
C ARG A 233 -19.10 5.18 -18.40
N TYR A 234 -19.53 3.96 -18.55
CA TYR A 234 -19.67 3.01 -17.46
C TYR A 234 -18.44 2.12 -17.39
N LYS A 235 -17.91 1.90 -16.17
CA LYS A 235 -16.81 0.99 -15.88
C LYS A 235 -17.15 0.12 -14.69
N ASN A 236 -16.87 -1.16 -14.83
CA ASN A 236 -16.84 -2.11 -13.75
C ASN A 236 -15.40 -2.61 -13.62
N ILE A 237 -14.81 -2.45 -12.44
CA ILE A 237 -13.45 -2.90 -12.12
C ILE A 237 -13.54 -3.76 -10.88
N GLY A 238 -13.28 -5.05 -11.03
CA GLY A 238 -13.40 -5.97 -9.91
C GLY A 238 -12.16 -6.81 -9.72
N ASN A 239 -12.08 -7.40 -8.52
CA ASN A 239 -10.96 -8.21 -8.13
C ASN A 239 -11.41 -9.26 -7.09
N TYR A 240 -10.75 -10.41 -7.09
CA TYR A 240 -10.76 -11.34 -5.99
C TYR A 240 -9.33 -11.73 -5.62
N GLU A 241 -9.12 -12.00 -4.34
CA GLU A 241 -7.87 -12.57 -3.86
C GLU A 241 -8.09 -13.75 -2.93
N HIS A 242 -7.13 -14.68 -2.96
CA HIS A 242 -6.95 -15.76 -2.01
C HIS A 242 -5.45 -15.91 -1.79
N THR A 243 -4.90 -15.08 -0.89
CA THR A 243 -3.46 -14.91 -0.69
C THR A 243 -3.02 -15.45 0.66
N GLY A 244 -1.87 -16.12 0.69
CA GLY A 244 -1.25 -16.56 1.94
C GLY A 244 -0.59 -15.37 2.66
N GLN A 245 -0.68 -15.35 3.99
CA GLN A 245 -0.28 -14.23 4.82
C GLN A 245 0.99 -14.52 5.61
N ALA A 246 1.79 -13.49 5.85
CA ALA A 246 3.00 -13.53 6.66
C ALA A 246 3.23 -12.21 7.43
N TRP A 247 2.18 -11.59 7.95
CA TRP A 247 2.30 -10.31 8.68
C TRP A 247 3.20 -10.37 9.92
N SER A 248 3.35 -11.57 10.54
CA SER A 248 4.31 -11.75 11.63
C SER A 248 5.77 -11.64 11.18
N GLY A 249 6.02 -11.63 9.86
CA GLY A 249 7.36 -11.62 9.30
C GLY A 249 8.19 -12.86 9.68
N VAL A 250 9.46 -12.83 9.35
CA VAL A 250 10.45 -13.83 9.77
C VAL A 250 10.90 -13.48 11.18
N THR A 251 10.30 -14.11 12.19
CA THR A 251 10.61 -13.86 13.60
C THR A 251 11.48 -14.96 14.17
N ALA A 252 12.35 -14.62 15.14
CA ALA A 252 13.29 -15.56 15.72
C ALA A 252 12.74 -16.35 16.91
N GLY A 253 11.47 -16.22 17.27
CA GLY A 253 10.92 -16.91 18.42
C GLY A 253 9.42 -16.84 18.55
N SER A 254 8.88 -17.58 19.50
CA SER A 254 7.49 -17.47 19.96
C SER A 254 7.39 -16.39 21.04
N ASP A 255 6.16 -16.18 21.55
CA ASP A 255 5.89 -15.21 22.62
C ASP A 255 6.80 -15.36 23.87
N ASP A 256 7.30 -16.59 24.13
CA ASP A 256 8.06 -16.90 25.32
C ASP A 256 9.57 -17.06 25.08
N LEU A 257 10.02 -17.17 23.82
CA LEU A 257 11.42 -17.46 23.47
C LEU A 257 11.84 -16.68 22.23
N SER A 258 12.82 -15.79 22.35
CA SER A 258 13.44 -15.13 21.22
C SER A 258 14.83 -15.70 20.96
N LEU A 259 15.13 -15.94 19.68
CA LEU A 259 16.47 -16.34 19.23
C LEU A 259 17.34 -15.12 18.89
N MET A 260 16.83 -13.90 19.00
CA MET A 260 17.61 -12.68 18.77
C MET A 260 18.73 -12.57 19.79
N ASP A 261 19.93 -12.30 19.30
CA ASP A 261 21.14 -12.16 20.12
C ASP A 261 20.97 -11.05 21.17
N GLY A 262 21.34 -11.33 22.40
CA GLY A 262 21.24 -10.41 23.51
C GLY A 262 19.87 -10.30 24.15
N THR A 263 18.86 -11.02 23.68
CA THR A 263 17.49 -10.93 24.19
C THR A 263 17.31 -11.55 25.58
N TYR A 264 17.96 -12.69 25.85
CA TYR A 264 17.97 -13.37 27.15
C TYR A 264 19.38 -13.58 27.70
N GLY A 265 20.32 -12.71 27.34
CA GLY A 265 21.71 -12.83 27.77
C GLY A 265 22.51 -13.93 27.06
N GLU A 266 21.88 -14.64 26.12
CA GLU A 266 22.55 -15.68 25.33
C GLU A 266 23.08 -15.10 24.00
N SER A 267 24.25 -15.58 23.56
CA SER A 267 24.79 -15.21 22.25
C SER A 267 24.38 -16.23 21.19
N THR A 268 23.37 -15.92 20.43
CA THR A 268 22.91 -16.73 19.29
C THR A 268 23.55 -16.33 17.97
N GLY A 269 24.14 -15.13 17.90
CA GLY A 269 24.66 -14.54 16.67
C GLY A 269 23.56 -14.02 15.70
N ILE A 270 22.28 -14.03 16.10
CA ILE A 270 21.13 -13.59 15.26
C ILE A 270 20.78 -12.15 15.62
N ARG A 271 21.11 -11.20 14.75
CA ARG A 271 20.80 -9.76 14.92
C ARG A 271 20.08 -9.15 13.73
N THR A 272 20.21 -9.76 12.55
CA THR A 272 19.68 -9.24 11.29
C THR A 272 18.96 -10.33 10.54
N TYR A 273 18.16 -9.94 9.54
CA TYR A 273 17.56 -10.90 8.62
C TYR A 273 18.59 -11.81 7.93
N LYS A 274 19.77 -11.27 7.61
CA LYS A 274 20.86 -12.07 7.02
C LYS A 274 21.32 -13.20 7.95
N ASP A 275 21.32 -12.96 9.25
CA ASP A 275 21.66 -13.97 10.26
C ASP A 275 20.53 -15.01 10.38
N MET A 276 19.26 -14.57 10.38
CA MET A 276 18.09 -15.47 10.29
C MET A 276 18.22 -16.40 9.08
N TYR A 277 18.57 -15.85 7.93
CA TYR A 277 18.74 -16.62 6.71
C TYR A 277 19.85 -17.68 6.84
N LYS A 278 21.01 -17.31 7.41
CA LYS A 278 22.11 -18.24 7.67
C LYS A 278 21.72 -19.33 8.67
N ALA A 279 20.92 -18.97 9.67
CA ALA A 279 20.43 -19.88 10.70
C ALA A 279 19.34 -20.85 10.21
N GLY A 280 18.97 -20.82 8.91
CA GLY A 280 17.95 -21.70 8.34
C GLY A 280 16.52 -21.12 8.37
N LEU A 281 16.30 -19.97 9.00
CA LEU A 281 15.00 -19.37 9.26
C LEU A 281 14.60 -18.27 8.26
N GLY A 282 15.34 -18.09 7.18
CA GLY A 282 15.15 -16.97 6.23
C GLY A 282 13.81 -16.93 5.49
N ARG A 283 13.01 -18.01 5.56
CA ARG A 283 11.67 -18.14 4.97
C ARG A 283 10.60 -18.51 6.02
N TYR A 284 10.98 -18.51 7.29
CA TYR A 284 10.10 -18.91 8.40
C TYR A 284 8.86 -18.03 8.49
N ASN A 285 7.72 -18.63 8.79
CA ASN A 285 6.45 -17.96 8.99
C ASN A 285 5.68 -18.60 10.15
N SER A 286 5.57 -17.90 11.26
CA SER A 286 4.88 -18.39 12.45
C SER A 286 3.38 -18.64 12.26
N LEU A 287 2.77 -18.09 11.20
CA LEU A 287 1.38 -18.39 10.84
C LEU A 287 1.21 -19.74 10.11
N TYR A 288 2.31 -20.38 9.76
CA TYR A 288 2.35 -21.61 8.97
C TYR A 288 3.06 -22.78 9.67
N GLU A 289 4.13 -22.45 10.42
CA GLU A 289 5.03 -23.41 11.04
C GLU A 289 5.57 -22.89 12.37
N SER A 290 6.16 -23.76 13.17
CA SER A 290 6.91 -23.42 14.37
C SER A 290 8.37 -23.87 14.24
N ILE A 291 9.28 -23.29 15.05
CA ILE A 291 10.63 -23.82 15.19
C ILE A 291 10.50 -25.16 15.91
N ALA A 292 11.05 -26.22 15.31
CA ALA A 292 10.97 -27.57 15.87
C ALA A 292 11.80 -27.69 17.16
N THR A 293 11.32 -28.51 18.10
CA THR A 293 12.06 -28.87 19.32
C THR A 293 12.47 -30.35 19.26
N ASP A 294 13.58 -30.69 19.88
CA ASP A 294 14.02 -32.06 20.08
C ASP A 294 13.34 -32.71 21.30
N GLY A 295 13.70 -33.95 21.60
CA GLY A 295 13.15 -34.70 22.74
C GLY A 295 13.50 -34.13 24.12
N SER A 296 14.42 -33.20 24.23
CA SER A 296 14.77 -32.45 25.45
C SER A 296 14.02 -31.15 25.62
N GLY A 297 13.29 -30.72 24.57
CA GLY A 297 12.65 -29.42 24.51
C GLY A 297 13.52 -28.29 23.97
N ALA A 298 14.77 -28.57 23.59
CA ALA A 298 15.65 -27.60 22.94
C ALA A 298 15.30 -27.44 21.44
N PHE A 299 15.61 -26.29 20.85
CA PHE A 299 15.40 -26.07 19.42
C PHE A 299 16.23 -27.05 18.59
N ALA A 300 15.56 -27.83 17.73
CA ALA A 300 16.18 -28.82 16.88
C ALA A 300 16.98 -28.13 15.75
N LYS A 301 18.18 -28.71 15.48
CA LYS A 301 19.06 -28.28 14.40
C LYS A 301 19.39 -29.44 13.47
N ASP A 302 19.59 -29.13 12.18
CA ASP A 302 20.07 -30.09 11.20
C ASP A 302 21.59 -30.37 11.33
N ALA A 303 22.14 -31.19 10.45
CA ALA A 303 23.57 -31.55 10.43
C ALA A 303 24.49 -30.34 10.15
N ASP A 304 23.96 -29.28 9.52
CA ASP A 304 24.69 -28.03 9.23
C ASP A 304 24.55 -27.02 10.37
N GLY A 305 23.88 -27.36 11.47
CA GLY A 305 23.62 -26.50 12.62
C GLY A 305 22.51 -25.46 12.40
N LYS A 306 21.69 -25.60 11.36
CA LYS A 306 20.56 -24.70 11.07
C LYS A 306 19.32 -25.15 11.82
N TYR A 307 18.54 -24.20 12.31
CA TYR A 307 17.26 -24.48 12.96
C TYR A 307 16.28 -25.14 11.99
N MET A 308 15.57 -26.16 12.50
CA MET A 308 14.55 -26.89 11.78
C MET A 308 13.16 -26.30 12.09
N THR A 309 12.24 -26.39 11.15
CA THR A 309 10.85 -25.96 11.33
C THR A 309 9.89 -27.13 11.14
N ALA A 310 8.74 -27.05 11.77
CA ALA A 310 7.66 -28.04 11.66
C ALA A 310 6.33 -27.32 11.37
N ARG A 311 5.60 -27.83 10.39
CA ARG A 311 4.28 -27.29 10.05
C ARG A 311 3.29 -27.47 11.19
N HIS A 312 2.43 -26.48 11.41
CA HIS A 312 1.30 -26.63 12.34
C HIS A 312 0.43 -27.81 11.96
N THR A 313 0.09 -28.62 12.96
CA THR A 313 -0.69 -29.86 12.80
C THR A 313 -2.04 -29.72 13.50
N MET A 314 -3.09 -30.13 12.81
CA MET A 314 -4.45 -30.18 13.32
C MET A 314 -4.65 -31.42 14.21
N LEU A 315 -5.72 -31.44 15.00
CA LEU A 315 -6.04 -32.59 15.88
C LEU A 315 -6.17 -33.92 15.14
N ASP A 316 -6.64 -33.92 13.90
CA ASP A 316 -6.77 -35.10 13.05
C ASP A 316 -5.45 -35.56 12.42
N GLY A 317 -4.34 -34.91 12.74
CA GLY A 317 -3.02 -35.18 12.19
C GLY A 317 -2.75 -34.53 10.82
N SER A 318 -3.72 -33.85 10.22
CA SER A 318 -3.49 -33.09 8.98
C SER A 318 -2.71 -31.80 9.24
N PHE A 319 -1.96 -31.37 8.23
CA PHE A 319 -1.27 -30.09 8.33
C PHE A 319 -2.20 -28.91 8.09
N TRP A 320 -2.03 -27.83 8.89
CA TRP A 320 -2.63 -26.55 8.58
C TRP A 320 -2.16 -26.08 7.19
N PRO A 321 -3.08 -25.80 6.24
CA PRO A 321 -2.67 -25.47 4.88
C PRO A 321 -1.92 -24.12 4.82
N ARG A 322 -2.50 -23.07 5.36
CA ARG A 322 -1.92 -21.72 5.54
C ARG A 322 -2.95 -20.72 6.05
N THR A 323 -2.48 -19.61 6.65
CA THR A 323 -3.29 -18.43 6.91
C THR A 323 -3.53 -17.67 5.62
N THR A 324 -4.77 -17.26 5.35
CA THR A 324 -5.16 -16.63 4.10
C THR A 324 -5.97 -15.37 4.31
N ASP A 325 -5.76 -14.38 3.43
CA ASP A 325 -6.76 -13.37 3.11
C ASP A 325 -7.62 -13.85 1.94
N ASN A 326 -8.91 -13.60 2.04
CA ASN A 326 -9.91 -13.95 1.04
C ASN A 326 -10.81 -12.73 0.86
N PHE A 327 -10.64 -11.99 -0.21
CA PHE A 327 -11.38 -10.77 -0.44
C PHE A 327 -11.92 -10.69 -1.86
N TRP A 328 -13.15 -10.20 -1.97
CA TRP A 328 -13.81 -9.84 -3.21
C TRP A 328 -14.14 -8.35 -3.17
N GLN A 329 -13.77 -7.61 -4.20
CA GLN A 329 -14.10 -6.21 -4.33
C GLN A 329 -14.55 -5.87 -5.75
N ASP A 330 -15.56 -5.00 -5.86
CA ASP A 330 -16.18 -4.64 -7.12
C ASP A 330 -16.52 -3.15 -7.14
N HIS A 331 -15.91 -2.42 -8.06
CA HIS A 331 -16.11 -0.98 -8.26
C HIS A 331 -16.93 -0.72 -9.50
N ASN A 332 -18.03 -0.02 -9.36
CA ASN A 332 -18.89 0.43 -10.45
C ASN A 332 -18.79 1.95 -10.55
N ILE A 333 -18.43 2.48 -11.71
CA ILE A 333 -18.24 3.90 -11.95
C ILE A 333 -19.00 4.30 -13.22
N LEU A 334 -19.96 5.21 -13.08
CA LEU A 334 -20.65 5.86 -14.19
C LEU A 334 -20.18 7.31 -14.29
N SER A 335 -19.45 7.64 -15.33
CA SER A 335 -18.94 8.99 -15.59
C SER A 335 -19.67 9.65 -16.73
N LEU A 336 -20.09 10.88 -16.51
CA LEU A 336 -20.72 11.78 -17.46
C LEU A 336 -19.80 12.98 -17.65
N SER A 337 -19.37 13.26 -18.86
CA SER A 337 -18.49 14.39 -19.17
C SER A 337 -19.11 15.24 -20.27
N TRP A 338 -19.10 16.56 -20.09
CA TRP A 338 -19.67 17.49 -21.04
C TRP A 338 -18.73 18.70 -21.26
N ASN A 339 -18.35 18.93 -22.50
CA ASN A 339 -17.74 20.19 -22.95
C ASN A 339 -18.89 21.14 -23.28
N ILE A 340 -19.20 22.06 -22.36
CA ILE A 340 -20.27 23.05 -22.53
C ILE A 340 -19.91 23.97 -23.68
N ASP A 341 -18.66 24.43 -23.68
CA ASP A 341 -18.03 25.21 -24.76
C ASP A 341 -16.48 25.04 -24.69
N GLU A 342 -15.72 25.85 -25.43
CA GLU A 342 -14.25 25.82 -25.44
C GLU A 342 -13.63 26.19 -24.10
N ARG A 343 -14.35 26.91 -23.22
CA ARG A 343 -13.88 27.41 -21.93
C ARG A 343 -14.37 26.58 -20.76
N TRP A 344 -15.59 26.06 -20.82
CA TRP A 344 -16.26 25.37 -19.74
C TRP A 344 -16.39 23.87 -20.01
N LYS A 345 -15.93 23.09 -19.04
CA LYS A 345 -16.11 21.64 -19.02
C LYS A 345 -16.65 21.21 -17.68
N THR A 346 -17.50 20.19 -17.66
CA THR A 346 -18.06 19.63 -16.43
C THR A 346 -18.07 18.11 -16.48
N SER A 347 -18.03 17.49 -15.32
CA SER A 347 -18.14 16.04 -15.17
C SER A 347 -18.85 15.66 -13.89
N LEU A 348 -19.59 14.57 -13.95
CA LEU A 348 -20.21 13.89 -12.81
C LEU A 348 -19.84 12.42 -12.86
N SER A 349 -19.25 11.89 -11.79
CA SER A 349 -19.02 10.46 -11.62
C SER A 349 -19.87 9.97 -10.45
N LEU A 350 -20.70 8.97 -10.69
CA LEU A 350 -21.41 8.20 -9.67
C LEU A 350 -20.63 6.91 -9.47
N HIS A 351 -20.38 6.53 -8.23
CA HIS A 351 -19.64 5.31 -7.93
C HIS A 351 -20.29 4.49 -6.83
N TYR A 352 -20.08 3.20 -6.92
CA TYR A 352 -20.48 2.23 -5.91
C TYR A 352 -19.46 1.11 -5.83
N THR A 353 -19.00 0.82 -4.62
CA THR A 353 -18.06 -0.25 -4.30
C THR A 353 -18.71 -1.21 -3.33
N TYR A 354 -18.67 -2.49 -3.66
CA TYR A 354 -18.97 -3.60 -2.76
C TYR A 354 -17.70 -4.34 -2.42
N GLY A 355 -17.51 -4.69 -1.14
CA GLY A 355 -16.40 -5.51 -0.67
C GLY A 355 -16.86 -6.53 0.36
N TYR A 356 -16.33 -7.74 0.27
CA TYR A 356 -16.55 -8.80 1.23
C TYR A 356 -15.33 -9.70 1.33
N GLY A 357 -14.90 -9.95 2.56
CA GLY A 357 -13.79 -10.87 2.75
C GLY A 357 -13.50 -11.18 4.21
N TYR A 358 -12.49 -12.02 4.40
CA TYR A 358 -12.05 -12.42 5.74
C TYR A 358 -10.64 -13.01 5.70
N TYR A 359 -9.89 -12.77 6.77
CA TYR A 359 -8.71 -13.57 7.13
C TYR A 359 -9.17 -14.90 7.73
N LYS A 360 -8.55 -16.01 7.30
CA LYS A 360 -8.70 -17.34 7.92
C LYS A 360 -7.37 -17.76 8.52
N GLU A 361 -7.31 -17.86 9.84
CA GLU A 361 -6.08 -18.02 10.60
C GLU A 361 -6.16 -19.18 11.58
N PHE A 362 -5.09 -19.95 11.69
CA PHE A 362 -4.87 -20.94 12.76
C PHE A 362 -4.09 -20.28 13.90
N ARG A 363 -4.63 -20.41 15.10
CA ARG A 363 -4.08 -19.84 16.34
C ARG A 363 -3.69 -20.96 17.28
N PRO A 364 -2.46 -21.50 17.17
CA PRO A 364 -1.99 -22.57 18.05
C PRO A 364 -1.83 -22.09 19.48
N GLY A 365 -2.24 -22.91 20.45
CA GLY A 365 -2.05 -22.70 21.88
C GLY A 365 -2.61 -21.36 22.41
N ASN A 366 -3.64 -20.79 21.76
CA ASN A 366 -4.16 -19.48 22.14
C ASN A 366 -4.98 -19.54 23.43
N LYS A 367 -4.97 -18.43 24.21
CA LYS A 367 -5.76 -18.32 25.44
C LYS A 367 -7.25 -18.40 25.12
N LEU A 368 -8.01 -19.13 25.95
CA LEU A 368 -9.47 -19.22 25.86
C LEU A 368 -10.12 -17.83 25.96
N SER A 369 -9.58 -16.96 26.84
CA SER A 369 -10.08 -15.62 27.07
C SER A 369 -10.05 -14.71 25.82
N LYS A 370 -9.19 -15.00 24.86
CA LYS A 370 -9.15 -14.25 23.58
C LYS A 370 -10.42 -14.44 22.73
N PHE A 371 -11.26 -15.40 23.06
CA PHE A 371 -12.52 -15.71 22.39
C PHE A 371 -13.72 -15.70 23.38
N GLY A 372 -13.55 -15.07 24.55
CA GLY A 372 -14.62 -14.91 25.54
C GLY A 372 -14.81 -16.10 26.48
N PHE A 373 -13.90 -17.07 26.47
CA PHE A 373 -14.05 -18.27 27.32
C PHE A 373 -13.18 -18.14 28.58
N ALA A 374 -13.78 -18.35 29.76
CA ALA A 374 -13.04 -18.46 31.00
C ALA A 374 -12.21 -19.75 31.05
N SER A 375 -11.15 -19.78 31.83
CA SER A 375 -10.45 -21.03 32.12
C SER A 375 -11.30 -21.91 33.01
N PHE A 376 -11.30 -23.24 32.80
CA PHE A 376 -12.09 -24.18 33.59
C PHE A 376 -11.28 -25.45 33.89
N THR A 377 -11.76 -26.27 34.79
CA THR A 377 -11.18 -27.59 35.08
C THR A 377 -11.98 -28.67 34.37
N ASP A 378 -11.31 -29.50 33.57
CA ASP A 378 -11.95 -30.59 32.85
C ASP A 378 -12.35 -31.76 33.79
N LYS A 379 -13.04 -32.77 33.27
CA LYS A 379 -13.48 -33.97 34.02
C LYS A 379 -12.31 -34.80 34.54
N ALA A 380 -11.11 -34.62 34.01
CA ALA A 380 -9.90 -35.32 34.45
C ALA A 380 -9.12 -34.52 35.52
N GLY A 381 -9.60 -33.34 35.90
CA GLY A 381 -8.98 -32.45 36.89
C GLY A 381 -7.93 -31.51 36.33
N ASN A 382 -7.76 -31.41 35.01
CA ASN A 382 -6.80 -30.52 34.38
C ASN A 382 -7.37 -29.09 34.22
N LYS A 383 -6.61 -28.08 34.63
CA LYS A 383 -6.99 -26.67 34.39
C LYS A 383 -6.68 -26.28 32.95
N LEU A 384 -7.72 -26.10 32.14
CA LEU A 384 -7.61 -25.69 30.75
C LEU A 384 -7.68 -24.17 30.62
N LYS A 385 -6.64 -23.58 30.01
CA LYS A 385 -6.51 -22.13 29.78
C LYS A 385 -6.31 -21.80 28.28
N ARG A 386 -5.90 -22.79 27.49
CA ARG A 386 -5.50 -22.64 26.09
C ARG A 386 -6.07 -23.77 25.23
N SER A 387 -6.24 -23.48 23.93
CA SER A 387 -6.57 -24.45 22.87
C SER A 387 -6.05 -23.91 21.55
N ASP A 388 -6.02 -24.76 20.52
CA ASP A 388 -5.83 -24.25 19.17
C ASP A 388 -7.19 -23.88 18.59
N PHE A 389 -7.21 -22.80 17.83
CA PHE A 389 -8.41 -22.28 17.18
C PHE A 389 -8.17 -22.04 15.70
N ILE A 390 -9.23 -22.13 14.88
CA ILE A 390 -9.28 -21.46 13.59
C ILE A 390 -10.33 -20.38 13.69
N ARG A 391 -9.93 -19.16 13.38
CA ARG A 391 -10.84 -18.01 13.28
C ARG A 391 -10.96 -17.50 11.86
N LYS A 392 -12.11 -16.90 11.56
CA LYS A 392 -12.31 -15.98 10.47
C LYS A 392 -12.53 -14.59 11.07
N LYS A 393 -11.80 -13.61 10.59
CA LYS A 393 -11.99 -12.20 10.94
C LYS A 393 -12.29 -11.45 9.65
N GLY A 394 -13.47 -10.86 9.53
CA GLY A 394 -13.99 -10.42 8.25
C GLY A 394 -14.63 -9.06 8.25
N LEU A 395 -14.84 -8.58 7.03
CA LEU A 395 -15.47 -7.31 6.70
C LEU A 395 -16.45 -7.52 5.53
N ALA A 396 -17.64 -6.95 5.69
CA ALA A 396 -18.59 -6.74 4.60
C ALA A 396 -18.83 -5.24 4.46
N GLN A 397 -18.64 -4.68 3.28
CA GLN A 397 -18.71 -3.23 3.11
C GLN A 397 -19.41 -2.79 1.84
N ASN A 398 -20.04 -1.63 1.93
CA ASN A 398 -20.63 -0.90 0.83
C ASN A 398 -20.18 0.56 0.92
N ALA A 399 -19.67 1.09 -0.17
CA ALA A 399 -19.32 2.50 -0.29
C ALA A 399 -19.91 3.05 -1.60
N GLY A 400 -20.59 4.16 -1.54
CA GLY A 400 -21.16 4.78 -2.72
C GLY A 400 -21.08 6.29 -2.65
N GLY A 401 -21.11 6.96 -3.79
CA GLY A 401 -21.04 8.40 -3.79
C GLY A 401 -21.10 9.04 -5.15
N ALA A 402 -20.87 10.34 -5.13
CA ALA A 402 -20.86 11.19 -6.31
C ALA A 402 -19.69 12.17 -6.26
N VAL A 403 -19.06 12.36 -7.38
CA VAL A 403 -18.00 13.35 -7.57
C VAL A 403 -18.39 14.25 -8.74
N TYR A 404 -18.51 15.55 -8.49
CA TYR A 404 -18.82 16.56 -9.50
C TYR A 404 -17.65 17.51 -9.64
N ASN A 405 -17.25 17.82 -10.88
CA ASN A 405 -16.23 18.83 -11.17
C ASN A 405 -16.72 19.75 -12.30
N ILE A 406 -16.37 21.01 -12.18
CA ILE A 406 -16.54 22.03 -13.22
C ILE A 406 -15.23 22.79 -13.39
N SER A 407 -14.82 22.99 -14.62
CA SER A 407 -13.59 23.75 -14.93
C SER A 407 -13.85 24.86 -15.94
N TYR A 408 -13.13 25.95 -15.73
CA TYR A 408 -13.11 27.13 -16.61
C TYR A 408 -11.68 27.44 -17.01
N ARG A 409 -11.43 27.61 -18.31
CA ARG A 409 -10.11 27.96 -18.81
C ARG A 409 -10.24 29.02 -19.91
N ASP A 410 -9.77 30.23 -19.62
CA ASP A 410 -9.68 31.31 -20.60
C ASP A 410 -8.74 32.44 -20.13
N GLY A 411 -8.10 33.13 -21.07
CA GLY A 411 -7.33 34.36 -20.79
C GLY A 411 -6.26 34.23 -19.71
N GLY A 412 -5.62 33.05 -19.58
CA GLY A 412 -4.61 32.72 -18.55
C GLY A 412 -5.19 32.33 -17.20
N TRP A 413 -6.52 32.25 -17.05
CA TRP A 413 -7.18 31.65 -15.90
C TRP A 413 -7.42 30.16 -16.14
N ASP A 414 -7.21 29.39 -15.08
CA ASP A 414 -7.64 27.99 -14.98
C ASP A 414 -8.27 27.81 -13.60
N VAL A 415 -9.57 27.59 -13.58
CA VAL A 415 -10.36 27.46 -12.35
C VAL A 415 -11.08 26.13 -12.36
N VAL A 416 -10.97 25.39 -11.25
CA VAL A 416 -11.68 24.11 -11.07
C VAL A 416 -12.42 24.14 -9.75
N GLY A 417 -13.72 23.89 -9.78
CA GLY A 417 -14.55 23.61 -8.60
C GLY A 417 -14.89 22.15 -8.54
N GLY A 418 -14.92 21.57 -7.35
CA GLY A 418 -15.27 20.17 -7.11
C GLY A 418 -16.19 20.01 -5.90
N LEU A 419 -17.11 19.06 -6.00
CA LEU A 419 -17.96 18.59 -4.90
C LEU A 419 -17.85 17.07 -4.84
N SER A 420 -17.75 16.50 -3.65
CA SER A 420 -17.85 15.05 -3.48
C SER A 420 -18.66 14.69 -2.26
N ALA A 421 -19.35 13.57 -2.36
CA ALA A 421 -20.05 12.91 -1.27
C ALA A 421 -19.72 11.43 -1.32
N GLN A 422 -19.32 10.84 -0.23
CA GLN A 422 -19.08 9.41 -0.08
C GLN A 422 -19.77 8.90 1.18
N LEU A 423 -20.53 7.83 1.04
CA LEU A 423 -21.28 7.16 2.11
C LEU A 423 -20.74 5.73 2.23
N PHE A 424 -20.31 5.36 3.42
CA PHE A 424 -19.80 4.03 3.73
C PHE A 424 -20.63 3.36 4.81
N ARG A 425 -20.85 2.07 4.65
CA ARG A 425 -21.46 1.17 5.64
C ARG A 425 -20.66 -0.13 5.65
N GLY A 426 -20.14 -0.49 6.81
CA GLY A 426 -19.34 -1.70 7.03
C GLY A 426 -19.85 -2.52 8.20
N ASN A 427 -19.69 -3.84 8.13
CA ASN A 427 -19.90 -4.76 9.24
C ASN A 427 -18.64 -5.57 9.44
N HIS A 428 -18.06 -5.49 10.62
CA HIS A 428 -16.89 -6.26 11.05
C HIS A 428 -17.35 -7.44 11.90
N PHE A 429 -16.92 -8.64 11.56
CA PHE A 429 -17.36 -9.85 12.22
C PHE A 429 -16.23 -10.85 12.44
N GLY A 430 -16.36 -11.70 13.46
CA GLY A 430 -15.44 -12.78 13.71
C GLY A 430 -16.17 -14.10 13.99
N TYR A 431 -15.70 -15.18 13.36
CA TYR A 431 -16.21 -16.52 13.58
C TYR A 431 -15.09 -17.46 14.01
N LEU A 432 -15.36 -18.28 15.03
CA LEU A 432 -14.58 -19.50 15.25
C LEU A 432 -15.13 -20.62 14.35
N THR A 433 -14.21 -21.33 13.68
CA THR A 433 -14.54 -22.42 12.78
C THR A 433 -13.92 -23.74 13.23
N TYR A 434 -13.08 -23.72 14.27
CA TYR A 434 -12.42 -24.90 14.83
C TYR A 434 -11.88 -24.59 16.23
N VAL A 435 -12.00 -25.60 17.11
CA VAL A 435 -11.38 -25.66 18.43
C VAL A 435 -10.79 -27.06 18.58
N SER A 436 -9.47 -27.17 18.86
CA SER A 436 -8.80 -28.46 18.88
C SER A 436 -9.15 -29.32 20.12
N ASN A 437 -9.36 -28.69 21.29
CA ASN A 437 -9.58 -29.42 22.52
C ASN A 437 -11.07 -29.81 22.70
N PRO A 438 -11.41 -31.12 22.64
CA PRO A 438 -12.80 -31.59 22.80
C PRO A 438 -13.41 -31.22 24.16
N ALA A 439 -12.59 -31.09 25.21
CA ALA A 439 -13.09 -30.67 26.53
C ALA A 439 -13.58 -29.23 26.54
N VAL A 440 -12.97 -28.32 25.76
CA VAL A 440 -13.44 -26.94 25.58
C VAL A 440 -14.80 -26.97 24.89
N THR A 441 -14.92 -27.71 23.79
CA THR A 441 -16.19 -27.84 23.05
C THR A 441 -17.28 -28.44 23.90
N ALA A 442 -16.98 -29.47 24.67
CA ALA A 442 -17.95 -30.10 25.58
C ALA A 442 -18.39 -29.17 26.72
N HIS A 443 -17.46 -28.37 27.27
CA HIS A 443 -17.78 -27.48 28.39
C HIS A 443 -18.61 -26.25 27.93
N TYR A 444 -18.28 -25.66 26.83
CA TYR A 444 -18.92 -24.42 26.33
C TYR A 444 -20.00 -24.69 25.30
N GLY A 445 -20.05 -25.84 24.69
CA GLY A 445 -20.98 -26.15 23.62
C GLY A 445 -22.45 -25.93 23.99
N GLU A 446 -22.86 -26.40 25.21
CA GLU A 446 -24.22 -26.23 25.70
C GLU A 446 -24.50 -24.79 26.20
N LEU A 447 -23.49 -24.11 26.79
CA LEU A 447 -23.63 -22.79 27.40
C LEU A 447 -23.59 -21.66 26.39
N ALA A 448 -22.88 -21.84 25.28
CA ALA A 448 -22.61 -20.79 24.28
C ALA A 448 -23.15 -21.13 22.88
N GLY A 449 -23.90 -22.22 22.71
CA GLY A 449 -24.31 -22.70 21.39
C GLY A 449 -23.14 -23.26 20.55
N LEU A 450 -22.03 -23.56 21.21
CA LEU A 450 -20.81 -24.13 20.60
C LEU A 450 -20.88 -25.65 20.54
N ASN A 451 -21.76 -26.20 19.74
CA ASN A 451 -21.67 -27.60 19.42
C ASN A 451 -20.76 -27.85 18.22
N ASP A 452 -20.33 -29.10 18.04
CA ASP A 452 -19.46 -29.50 16.92
C ASP A 452 -19.99 -29.06 15.55
N MET A 453 -21.30 -29.05 15.36
CA MET A 453 -21.90 -28.61 14.10
C MET A 453 -21.82 -27.10 13.89
N ASP A 454 -21.99 -26.32 14.93
CA ASP A 454 -21.93 -24.85 14.84
C ASP A 454 -20.48 -24.38 14.61
N LEU A 455 -19.51 -25.02 15.25
CA LEU A 455 -18.09 -24.75 15.00
C LEU A 455 -17.67 -25.17 13.59
N LYS A 456 -18.07 -26.37 13.12
CA LYS A 456 -17.78 -26.85 11.77
C LYS A 456 -18.39 -25.95 10.68
N ASN A 457 -19.56 -25.41 10.94
CA ASN A 457 -20.25 -24.51 10.02
C ASN A 457 -19.82 -23.04 10.18
N GLY A 458 -18.90 -22.74 11.11
CA GLY A 458 -18.44 -21.38 11.37
C GLY A 458 -19.52 -20.46 11.91
N LYS A 459 -20.41 -20.98 12.74
CA LYS A 459 -21.57 -20.23 13.27
C LYS A 459 -21.31 -19.52 14.59
N TYR A 460 -20.24 -19.86 15.33
CA TYR A 460 -19.92 -19.14 16.56
C TYR A 460 -19.30 -17.80 16.24
N LYS A 461 -20.12 -16.76 16.32
CA LYS A 461 -19.72 -15.38 16.12
C LYS A 461 -19.22 -14.80 17.45
N TYR A 462 -17.91 -14.55 17.54
CA TYR A 462 -17.31 -14.06 18.78
C TYR A 462 -17.21 -12.56 18.86
N TYR A 463 -17.39 -11.82 17.75
CA TYR A 463 -17.60 -10.36 17.74
C TYR A 463 -18.41 -9.92 16.51
N ASP A 464 -19.04 -8.75 16.65
CA ASP A 464 -19.87 -8.14 15.60
C ASP A 464 -20.00 -6.64 15.86
N SER A 465 -19.56 -5.83 14.92
CA SER A 465 -19.68 -4.37 15.04
C SER A 465 -19.93 -3.73 13.68
N ASP A 466 -20.75 -2.70 13.68
CA ASP A 466 -21.09 -1.93 12.50
C ASP A 466 -20.29 -0.62 12.47
N ALA A 467 -20.08 -0.13 11.26
CA ALA A 467 -19.42 1.13 11.00
C ALA A 467 -20.13 1.93 9.92
N GLN A 468 -20.14 3.23 10.11
CA GLN A 468 -20.65 4.21 9.17
C GLN A 468 -19.65 5.34 9.05
N LYS A 469 -19.33 5.75 7.82
CA LYS A 469 -18.61 6.99 7.56
C LYS A 469 -19.30 7.75 6.44
N ASP A 470 -19.61 9.00 6.71
CA ASP A 470 -20.20 9.94 5.77
C ASP A 470 -19.19 11.07 5.55
N ASP A 471 -18.75 11.28 4.32
CA ASP A 471 -17.70 12.23 3.94
C ASP A 471 -18.24 13.16 2.84
N TYR A 472 -18.16 14.46 3.09
CA TYR A 472 -18.59 15.50 2.15
C TYR A 472 -17.46 16.49 1.97
N SER A 473 -17.08 16.79 0.74
CA SER A 473 -16.08 17.81 0.48
C SER A 473 -16.48 18.75 -0.65
N ALA A 474 -15.98 19.98 -0.54
CA ALA A 474 -16.08 21.00 -1.57
C ALA A 474 -14.73 21.66 -1.71
N PHE A 475 -14.27 21.88 -2.94
CA PHE A 475 -13.04 22.64 -3.17
C PHE A 475 -13.18 23.60 -4.36
N VAL A 476 -12.40 24.65 -4.33
CA VAL A 476 -12.15 25.52 -5.48
C VAL A 476 -10.65 25.78 -5.57
N LYS A 477 -10.08 25.50 -6.73
CA LYS A 477 -8.70 25.83 -7.05
C LYS A 477 -8.65 26.72 -8.28
N ALA A 478 -7.84 27.75 -8.21
CA ALA A 478 -7.68 28.73 -9.27
C ALA A 478 -6.19 29.00 -9.51
N SER A 479 -5.80 29.02 -10.76
CA SER A 479 -4.49 29.53 -11.16
C SER A 479 -4.63 30.63 -12.18
N ARG A 480 -3.71 31.58 -12.11
CA ARG A 480 -3.60 32.72 -13.06
C ARG A 480 -2.18 32.81 -13.59
N THR A 481 -2.04 32.65 -14.89
CA THR A 481 -0.78 32.97 -15.57
C THR A 481 -0.75 34.45 -15.93
N ILE A 482 0.25 35.15 -15.42
CA ILE A 482 0.48 36.61 -15.61
C ILE A 482 1.64 36.77 -16.58
N GLY A 483 1.40 37.43 -17.70
CA GLY A 483 2.35 37.42 -18.81
C GLY A 483 2.52 36.00 -19.36
N GLU A 484 3.76 35.66 -19.74
CA GLU A 484 4.07 34.33 -20.32
C GLU A 484 4.73 33.36 -19.33
N HIS A 485 5.13 33.86 -18.16
CA HIS A 485 6.08 33.11 -17.29
C HIS A 485 5.62 32.91 -15.87
N PHE A 486 4.83 33.82 -15.30
CA PHE A 486 4.50 33.81 -13.87
C PHE A 486 3.09 33.24 -13.63
N THR A 487 2.98 32.18 -12.79
CA THR A 487 1.70 31.60 -12.42
C THR A 487 1.52 31.69 -10.92
N VAL A 488 0.37 32.22 -10.49
CA VAL A 488 -0.08 32.21 -9.08
C VAL A 488 -1.19 31.16 -8.95
N PHE A 489 -1.18 30.45 -7.86
CA PHE A 489 -2.13 29.40 -7.56
C PHE A 489 -2.72 29.59 -6.16
N ALA A 490 -4.02 29.35 -6.01
CA ALA A 490 -4.74 29.25 -4.73
C ALA A 490 -5.74 28.12 -4.78
N ASP A 491 -5.91 27.42 -3.66
CA ASP A 491 -6.78 26.26 -3.53
C ASP A 491 -7.39 26.26 -2.11
N LEU A 492 -8.67 26.12 -2.03
CA LEU A 492 -9.42 26.07 -0.77
C LEU A 492 -10.28 24.82 -0.78
N GLN A 493 -10.16 23.97 0.23
CA GLN A 493 -10.99 22.81 0.44
C GLN A 493 -11.64 22.88 1.82
N TYR A 494 -12.93 22.57 1.87
CA TYR A 494 -13.66 22.23 3.08
C TYR A 494 -14.09 20.77 3.02
N ARG A 495 -13.96 20.05 4.16
CA ARG A 495 -14.34 18.65 4.28
C ARG A 495 -15.05 18.42 5.61
N HIS A 496 -16.21 17.79 5.57
CA HIS A 496 -16.98 17.34 6.73
C HIS A 496 -17.01 15.81 6.77
N VAL A 497 -16.63 15.23 7.91
CA VAL A 497 -16.60 13.78 8.10
C VAL A 497 -17.36 13.44 9.37
N ARG A 498 -18.33 12.52 9.27
CA ARG A 498 -18.91 11.84 10.41
C ARG A 498 -18.51 10.39 10.42
N TYR A 499 -17.98 9.90 11.52
CA TYR A 499 -17.62 8.51 11.74
C TYR A 499 -18.32 7.94 12.95
N VAL A 500 -18.99 6.80 12.76
CA VAL A 500 -19.70 6.06 13.81
C VAL A 500 -19.25 4.61 13.75
N THR A 501 -18.92 4.02 14.90
CA THR A 501 -18.80 2.56 15.02
C THR A 501 -19.35 2.12 16.36
N ASP A 502 -20.23 1.11 16.32
CA ASP A 502 -20.85 0.52 17.49
C ASP A 502 -20.88 -1.01 17.42
N GLY A 503 -21.27 -1.65 18.53
CA GLY A 503 -21.36 -3.09 18.63
C GLY A 503 -20.25 -3.72 19.47
N LEU A 504 -19.93 -4.96 19.19
CA LEU A 504 -18.99 -5.78 19.96
C LEU A 504 -17.63 -5.84 19.26
N ASN A 505 -16.56 -5.45 19.97
CA ASN A 505 -15.19 -5.58 19.51
C ASN A 505 -14.66 -7.01 19.75
N ASP A 506 -13.60 -7.40 19.09
CA ASP A 506 -12.90 -8.69 19.27
C ASP A 506 -12.03 -8.76 20.54
N LYS A 507 -12.03 -7.72 21.35
CA LYS A 507 -11.35 -7.68 22.64
C LYS A 507 -12.32 -8.05 23.75
N PHE A 508 -11.83 -8.87 24.66
CA PHE A 508 -12.61 -9.34 25.81
C PHE A 508 -12.02 -8.81 27.11
N VAL A 509 -12.90 -8.31 27.98
CA VAL A 509 -12.57 -7.79 29.30
C VAL A 509 -13.08 -8.79 30.35
N GLU A 510 -12.20 -9.15 31.30
CA GLU A 510 -12.56 -10.01 32.42
C GLU A 510 -13.49 -9.26 33.38
N GLN A 511 -14.59 -9.91 33.77
CA GLN A 511 -15.57 -9.39 34.69
C GLN A 511 -15.23 -9.83 36.12
N GLU A 512 -15.88 -9.23 37.13
CA GLU A 512 -15.68 -9.55 38.57
C GLU A 512 -16.00 -11.03 38.89
N ASP A 513 -16.91 -11.65 38.13
CA ASP A 513 -17.29 -13.05 38.29
C ASP A 513 -16.36 -14.04 37.55
N GLY A 514 -15.29 -13.53 36.90
CA GLY A 514 -14.35 -14.32 36.13
C GLY A 514 -14.83 -14.70 34.73
N SER A 515 -15.99 -14.23 34.31
CA SER A 515 -16.45 -14.33 32.92
C SER A 515 -15.75 -13.29 32.03
N TYR A 516 -15.87 -13.42 30.73
CA TYR A 516 -15.31 -12.50 29.74
C TYR A 516 -16.43 -11.92 28.88
N GLN A 517 -16.44 -10.58 28.73
CA GLN A 517 -17.36 -9.89 27.85
C GLN A 517 -16.60 -9.09 26.80
N ASN A 518 -17.17 -8.99 25.61
CA ASN A 518 -16.62 -8.14 24.56
C ASN A 518 -16.55 -6.68 25.02
N GLN A 519 -15.46 -6.03 24.70
CA GLN A 519 -15.41 -4.58 24.73
C GLN A 519 -16.50 -4.03 23.79
N ARG A 520 -17.37 -3.16 24.31
CA ARG A 520 -18.38 -2.48 23.50
C ARG A 520 -17.77 -1.27 22.83
N LEU A 521 -18.02 -1.14 21.53
CA LEU A 521 -17.71 0.08 20.78
C LEU A 521 -18.90 1.04 20.89
N ASP A 522 -18.61 2.33 21.06
CA ASP A 522 -19.57 3.42 21.08
C ASP A 522 -18.85 4.71 20.66
N VAL A 523 -18.60 4.83 19.36
CA VAL A 523 -17.88 5.96 18.78
C VAL A 523 -18.81 6.71 17.85
N ASP A 524 -19.04 8.00 18.11
CA ASP A 524 -19.70 8.95 17.20
C ASP A 524 -18.89 10.24 17.19
N LYS A 525 -18.22 10.52 16.07
CA LYS A 525 -17.31 11.66 15.91
C LYS A 525 -17.62 12.43 14.63
N ASN A 526 -17.57 13.75 14.77
CA ASN A 526 -17.69 14.69 13.66
C ASN A 526 -16.41 15.50 13.55
N TYR A 527 -15.98 15.74 12.32
CA TYR A 527 -14.79 16.52 11.99
C TYR A 527 -15.12 17.51 10.87
N ASP A 528 -14.66 18.75 11.06
CA ASP A 528 -14.77 19.81 10.06
C ASP A 528 -13.36 20.32 9.75
N PHE A 529 -12.95 20.22 8.51
CA PHE A 529 -11.59 20.53 8.08
C PHE A 529 -11.60 21.61 7.02
N PHE A 530 -10.70 22.58 7.18
CA PHE A 530 -10.42 23.59 6.20
C PHE A 530 -8.94 23.50 5.77
N ASN A 531 -8.71 23.30 4.48
CA ASN A 531 -7.41 22.98 3.91
C ASN A 531 -7.02 24.00 2.84
N PRO A 532 -6.52 25.20 3.22
CA PRO A 532 -6.06 26.22 2.28
C PRO A 532 -4.67 25.86 1.72
N LYS A 533 -4.44 26.24 0.45
CA LYS A 533 -3.16 26.05 -0.23
C LYS A 533 -2.90 27.22 -1.16
N ALA A 534 -1.64 27.59 -1.31
CA ALA A 534 -1.22 28.65 -2.23
C ALA A 534 0.17 28.36 -2.78
N GLY A 535 0.47 28.90 -3.93
CA GLY A 535 1.79 28.77 -4.51
C GLY A 535 2.02 29.67 -5.71
N VAL A 536 3.28 29.76 -6.09
CA VAL A 536 3.73 30.53 -7.23
C VAL A 536 4.72 29.72 -8.06
N SER A 537 4.71 29.89 -9.35
CA SER A 537 5.73 29.34 -10.23
C SER A 537 6.16 30.36 -11.30
N TYR A 538 7.43 30.28 -11.66
CA TYR A 538 8.01 31.03 -12.77
C TYR A 538 8.62 30.04 -13.75
N THR A 539 8.19 30.10 -15.02
CA THR A 539 8.66 29.21 -16.09
C THR A 539 9.20 30.05 -17.25
N ALA A 540 10.48 29.88 -17.59
CA ALA A 540 11.12 30.56 -18.71
C ALA A 540 12.02 29.60 -19.49
N GLY A 541 11.64 29.27 -20.72
CA GLY A 541 12.32 28.27 -21.54
C GLY A 541 12.37 26.90 -20.85
N ALA A 542 13.58 26.40 -20.63
CA ALA A 542 13.82 25.10 -19.97
C ALA A 542 13.79 25.18 -18.43
N HIS A 543 13.62 26.34 -17.83
CA HIS A 543 13.73 26.58 -16.40
C HIS A 543 12.35 26.77 -15.75
N LYS A 544 12.12 26.12 -14.61
CA LYS A 544 10.95 26.36 -13.74
C LYS A 544 11.43 26.49 -12.31
N VAL A 545 10.97 27.52 -11.62
CA VAL A 545 11.13 27.73 -10.17
C VAL A 545 9.74 27.80 -9.56
N TYR A 546 9.54 27.22 -8.38
CA TYR A 546 8.25 27.28 -7.69
C TYR A 546 8.41 27.28 -6.18
N ALA A 547 7.38 27.81 -5.51
CA ALA A 547 7.21 27.68 -4.06
C ALA A 547 5.73 27.54 -3.74
N SER A 548 5.41 26.75 -2.71
CA SER A 548 4.05 26.55 -2.24
C SER A 548 3.98 26.34 -0.73
N VAL A 549 2.80 26.64 -0.19
CA VAL A 549 2.39 26.31 1.17
C VAL A 549 1.02 25.62 1.10
N ALA A 550 0.85 24.57 1.87
CA ALA A 550 -0.38 23.80 1.92
C ALA A 550 -0.69 23.36 3.34
N MET A 551 -1.96 23.38 3.71
CA MET A 551 -2.46 22.83 4.96
C MET A 551 -3.34 21.62 4.66
N SER A 552 -3.27 20.61 5.52
CA SER A 552 -4.14 19.43 5.45
C SER A 552 -4.49 18.95 6.85
N ASN A 553 -5.71 18.48 7.00
CA ASN A 553 -6.22 17.89 8.23
C ASN A 553 -6.77 16.50 7.95
N ARG A 554 -6.74 15.62 8.95
CA ARG A 554 -7.18 14.25 8.81
C ARG A 554 -7.74 13.69 10.12
N GLU A 555 -8.84 12.96 10.03
CA GLU A 555 -9.46 12.24 11.12
C GLU A 555 -8.68 10.95 11.46
N PRO A 556 -8.85 10.39 12.68
CA PRO A 556 -8.32 9.08 13.05
C PRO A 556 -8.91 7.95 12.21
N GLU A 557 -8.15 6.88 12.06
CA GLU A 557 -8.57 5.61 11.45
C GLU A 557 -9.37 4.76 12.46
N ARG A 558 -10.10 3.74 11.97
CA ARG A 558 -10.83 2.80 12.83
C ARG A 558 -9.95 2.20 13.92
N ASN A 559 -8.78 1.68 13.57
CA ASN A 559 -7.88 1.02 14.50
C ASN A 559 -7.39 1.92 15.63
N ASN A 560 -7.35 3.25 15.42
CA ASN A 560 -7.03 4.21 16.48
C ASN A 560 -8.09 4.24 17.60
N PHE A 561 -9.31 3.83 17.33
CA PHE A 561 -10.38 3.71 18.34
C PHE A 561 -10.50 2.29 18.88
N THR A 562 -10.36 1.26 18.03
CA THR A 562 -10.61 -0.15 18.39
C THR A 562 -9.41 -0.84 19.00
N ASP A 563 -8.19 -0.42 18.62
CA ASP A 563 -6.91 -1.01 19.05
C ASP A 563 -6.03 -0.04 19.84
N ASN A 564 -6.63 0.99 20.40
CA ASN A 564 -5.90 2.07 21.08
C ASN A 564 -5.13 1.62 22.35
N GLY A 565 -5.51 0.50 22.94
CA GLY A 565 -4.87 -0.03 24.16
C GLY A 565 -4.90 0.97 25.32
N SER A 566 -3.73 1.27 25.87
CA SER A 566 -3.54 2.24 26.96
C SER A 566 -3.20 3.66 26.49
N TYR A 567 -3.16 3.89 25.17
CA TYR A 567 -2.86 5.21 24.62
C TYR A 567 -4.03 6.19 24.81
N PRO A 568 -3.76 7.51 24.86
CA PRO A 568 -4.81 8.53 24.93
C PRO A 568 -5.81 8.45 23.79
N ALA A 569 -7.02 9.00 24.01
CA ALA A 569 -8.03 9.08 22.96
C ALA A 569 -7.48 9.75 21.68
N PRO A 570 -7.75 9.18 20.49
CA PRO A 570 -7.17 9.66 19.24
C PRO A 570 -7.69 11.06 18.88
N LYS A 571 -6.79 11.89 18.35
CA LYS A 571 -7.05 13.26 17.89
C LYS A 571 -6.81 13.35 16.40
N ALA A 572 -7.51 14.27 15.73
CA ALA A 572 -7.23 14.60 14.33
C ALA A 572 -5.79 15.12 14.15
N GLU A 573 -5.18 14.76 13.02
CA GLU A 573 -3.87 15.24 12.60
C GLU A 573 -3.99 16.58 11.86
N HIS A 574 -2.98 17.43 12.01
CA HIS A 574 -2.82 18.65 11.24
C HIS A 574 -1.41 18.72 10.64
N LEU A 575 -1.31 19.16 9.38
CA LEU A 575 -0.06 19.29 8.65
C LEU A 575 0.04 20.65 7.95
N ASN A 576 1.16 21.32 8.14
CA ASN A 576 1.62 22.44 7.32
C ASN A 576 2.78 21.97 6.44
N ASP A 577 2.64 22.06 5.13
CA ASP A 577 3.64 21.63 4.15
C ASP A 577 4.16 22.85 3.38
N TYR A 578 5.47 23.06 3.41
CA TYR A 578 6.18 24.14 2.73
C TYR A 578 7.13 23.53 1.71
N GLU A 579 6.97 23.89 0.44
CA GLU A 579 7.81 23.36 -0.63
C GLU A 579 8.42 24.47 -1.48
N ALA A 580 9.63 24.22 -1.96
CA ALA A 580 10.29 25.06 -2.97
C ALA A 580 11.13 24.20 -3.89
N GLY A 581 11.05 24.47 -5.20
CA GLY A 581 11.75 23.64 -6.17
C GLY A 581 12.27 24.40 -7.38
N TYR A 582 13.25 23.77 -8.02
CA TYR A 582 13.79 24.18 -9.30
C TYR A 582 13.86 22.99 -10.24
N GLN A 583 13.52 23.20 -11.50
CA GLN A 583 13.57 22.19 -12.56
C GLN A 583 14.22 22.80 -13.81
N TYR A 584 15.10 22.03 -14.41
CA TYR A 584 15.66 22.27 -15.73
C TYR A 584 15.27 21.15 -16.67
N SER A 585 14.65 21.44 -17.80
CA SER A 585 14.15 20.46 -18.77
C SER A 585 14.71 20.78 -20.17
N GLY A 586 15.96 20.35 -20.45
CA GLY A 586 16.59 20.46 -21.76
C GLY A 586 16.43 19.17 -22.57
N ASP A 587 16.78 19.22 -23.87
CA ASP A 587 16.61 18.09 -24.79
C ASP A 587 17.56 16.91 -24.51
N VAL A 588 18.76 17.19 -23.98
CA VAL A 588 19.79 16.18 -23.70
C VAL A 588 19.90 15.89 -22.20
N PHE A 589 19.69 16.91 -21.39
CA PHE A 589 19.85 16.85 -19.94
C PHE A 589 18.65 17.45 -19.24
N HIS A 590 18.20 16.81 -18.16
CA HIS A 590 17.23 17.39 -17.24
C HIS A 590 17.70 17.21 -15.79
N ALA A 591 17.33 18.13 -14.92
CA ALA A 591 17.61 18.05 -13.49
C ALA A 591 16.54 18.76 -12.69
N GLY A 592 16.33 18.31 -11.46
CA GLY A 592 15.37 18.93 -10.55
C GLY A 592 15.83 18.81 -9.11
N VAL A 593 15.44 19.78 -8.31
CA VAL A 593 15.50 19.73 -6.85
C VAL A 593 14.19 20.24 -6.28
N ASN A 594 13.66 19.52 -5.28
CA ASN A 594 12.53 19.96 -4.47
C ASN A 594 12.93 19.89 -3.00
N PHE A 595 12.81 20.99 -2.28
CA PHE A 595 12.95 21.05 -0.83
C PHE A 595 11.58 21.06 -0.22
N TYR A 596 11.40 20.34 0.89
CA TYR A 596 10.16 20.32 1.65
C TYR A 596 10.40 20.39 3.15
N TYR A 597 9.45 21.00 3.84
CA TYR A 597 9.34 20.99 5.30
C TYR A 597 7.87 20.78 5.68
N MET A 598 7.59 19.63 6.26
CA MET A 598 6.26 19.16 6.66
C MET A 598 6.21 19.19 8.19
N ASP A 599 5.46 20.14 8.76
CA ASP A 599 5.30 20.33 10.20
C ASP A 599 3.96 19.76 10.65
N TYR A 600 4.00 18.79 11.56
CA TYR A 600 2.85 18.04 12.01
C TYR A 600 2.47 18.38 13.45
N VAL A 601 1.18 18.49 13.67
CA VAL A 601 0.57 18.55 15.01
C VAL A 601 -0.34 17.35 15.20
N ASN A 602 -0.19 16.65 16.32
CA ASN A 602 -0.90 15.40 16.63
C ASN A 602 -0.73 14.31 15.57
N GLN A 603 0.45 14.20 14.95
CA GLN A 603 0.71 13.14 13.97
C GLN A 603 0.51 11.76 14.58
N PHE A 604 -0.19 10.87 13.90
CA PHE A 604 -0.14 9.44 14.22
C PHE A 604 1.19 8.86 13.76
N VAL A 605 1.98 8.40 14.70
CA VAL A 605 3.24 7.73 14.44
C VAL A 605 3.16 6.26 14.82
N GLN A 606 3.87 5.42 14.09
CA GLN A 606 3.92 4.00 14.38
C GLN A 606 4.68 3.74 15.67
N THR A 607 4.10 2.94 16.55
CA THR A 607 4.72 2.53 17.81
C THR A 607 5.79 1.45 17.63
N GLY A 608 5.83 0.82 16.46
CA GLY A 608 6.61 -0.38 16.19
C GLY A 608 5.79 -1.66 16.36
N ALA A 609 4.77 -1.65 17.21
CA ALA A 609 3.90 -2.79 17.46
C ALA A 609 2.87 -3.01 16.34
N GLN A 610 2.31 -4.21 16.30
CA GLN A 610 1.25 -4.62 15.37
C GLN A 610 0.00 -5.09 16.12
N SER A 611 -1.14 -4.98 15.46
CA SER A 611 -2.38 -5.63 15.85
C SER A 611 -2.30 -7.15 15.66
N ASP A 612 -3.31 -7.87 16.11
CA ASP A 612 -3.44 -9.34 15.97
C ASP A 612 -3.47 -9.82 14.48
N ILE A 613 -3.61 -8.93 13.52
CA ILE A 613 -3.64 -9.21 12.07
C ILE A 613 -2.57 -8.44 11.28
N GLY A 614 -1.53 -7.97 11.97
CA GLY A 614 -0.37 -7.34 11.36
C GLY A 614 -0.50 -5.87 11.01
N GLU A 615 -1.61 -5.20 11.35
CA GLU A 615 -1.75 -3.76 11.15
C GLU A 615 -0.82 -3.00 12.10
N SER A 616 -0.16 -1.96 11.59
CA SER A 616 0.72 -1.13 12.40
C SER A 616 -0.09 -0.30 13.41
N LEU A 617 0.20 -0.47 14.70
CA LEU A 617 -0.41 0.34 15.75
C LEU A 617 0.23 1.72 15.79
N THR A 618 -0.61 2.74 15.94
CA THR A 618 -0.19 4.14 15.94
C THR A 618 -0.74 4.90 17.15
N THR A 619 -0.03 5.95 17.55
CA THR A 619 -0.46 6.90 18.58
C THR A 619 -0.17 8.32 18.15
N ASN A 620 -0.94 9.30 18.67
CA ASN A 620 -0.68 10.70 18.40
C ASN A 620 0.58 11.21 19.11
N ILE A 621 1.43 11.91 18.37
CA ILE A 621 2.56 12.68 18.88
C ILE A 621 2.27 14.17 18.68
N LYS A 622 2.52 14.96 19.72
CA LYS A 622 2.17 16.39 19.72
C LYS A 622 2.85 17.16 18.59
N ASP A 623 4.17 17.03 18.47
CA ASP A 623 4.98 17.83 17.55
C ASP A 623 6.03 16.95 16.85
N SER A 624 5.98 16.92 15.53
CA SER A 624 6.96 16.21 14.69
C SER A 624 7.14 16.93 13.36
N TYR A 625 8.22 16.62 12.66
CA TYR A 625 8.44 17.18 11.32
C TYR A 625 9.15 16.20 10.40
N ARG A 626 8.94 16.39 9.09
CA ARG A 626 9.69 15.77 8.02
C ARG A 626 10.27 16.85 7.13
N ALA A 627 11.58 16.87 6.97
CA ALA A 627 12.26 17.84 6.12
C ALA A 627 13.21 17.13 5.17
N GLY A 628 13.32 17.58 3.95
CA GLY A 628 14.22 16.93 3.00
C GLY A 628 14.40 17.63 1.67
N ALA A 629 15.27 17.01 0.87
CA ALA A 629 15.54 17.39 -0.51
C ALA A 629 15.34 16.16 -1.42
N GLU A 630 14.57 16.32 -2.47
CA GLU A 630 14.38 15.34 -3.54
C GLU A 630 15.11 15.82 -4.79
N LEU A 631 16.05 15.03 -5.27
CA LEU A 631 16.91 15.33 -6.40
C LEU A 631 16.53 14.40 -7.56
N THR A 632 16.54 14.92 -8.76
CA THR A 632 16.38 14.16 -10.00
C THR A 632 17.37 14.62 -11.04
N ALA A 633 17.94 13.71 -11.82
CA ALA A 633 18.80 14.04 -12.95
C ALA A 633 18.69 12.97 -14.01
N GLY A 634 18.76 13.38 -15.28
CA GLY A 634 18.81 12.45 -16.39
C GLY A 634 19.57 13.04 -17.58
N VAL A 635 20.23 12.16 -18.34
CA VAL A 635 21.01 12.52 -19.50
C VAL A 635 20.89 11.47 -20.62
N LYS A 636 20.69 11.93 -21.84
CA LYS A 636 20.81 11.14 -23.06
C LYS A 636 22.29 11.04 -23.43
N ALA A 637 23.02 10.08 -22.81
CA ALA A 637 24.47 9.96 -22.99
C ALA A 637 24.85 9.55 -24.43
N ALA A 638 24.01 8.77 -25.10
CA ALA A 638 24.16 8.36 -26.49
C ALA A 638 22.77 8.04 -27.10
N ARG A 639 22.72 7.83 -28.42
CA ARG A 639 21.46 7.41 -29.09
C ARG A 639 20.90 6.08 -28.57
N TRP A 640 21.73 5.26 -27.96
CA TRP A 640 21.40 3.94 -27.44
C TRP A 640 21.44 3.85 -25.91
N LEU A 641 21.83 4.94 -25.22
CA LEU A 641 22.00 4.97 -23.76
C LEU A 641 21.43 6.26 -23.17
N SER A 642 20.51 6.09 -22.22
CA SER A 642 20.08 7.15 -21.30
C SER A 642 20.37 6.72 -19.86
N LEU A 643 20.80 7.68 -19.05
CA LEU A 643 21.05 7.49 -17.62
C LEU A 643 20.13 8.39 -16.82
N GLU A 644 19.53 7.89 -15.78
CA GLU A 644 18.69 8.64 -14.86
C GLU A 644 19.02 8.30 -13.41
N ALA A 645 18.84 9.25 -12.52
CA ALA A 645 18.98 9.03 -11.08
C ALA A 645 17.99 9.90 -10.32
N ASN A 646 17.56 9.39 -9.18
CA ASN A 646 16.86 10.19 -8.20
C ASN A 646 17.35 9.87 -6.78
N ALA A 647 17.23 10.86 -5.90
CA ALA A 647 17.57 10.72 -4.49
C ALA A 647 16.59 11.52 -3.64
N ALA A 648 16.16 10.95 -2.52
CA ALA A 648 15.47 11.64 -1.45
C ALA A 648 16.36 11.58 -0.20
N LEU A 649 16.75 12.74 0.30
CA LEU A 649 17.52 12.90 1.52
C LEU A 649 16.64 13.60 2.55
N SER A 650 16.46 13.02 3.73
CA SER A 650 15.49 13.54 4.70
C SER A 650 15.94 13.43 6.15
N ALA A 651 15.43 14.34 6.97
CA ALA A 651 15.42 14.30 8.42
C ALA A 651 13.96 14.25 8.89
N ASN A 652 13.59 13.18 9.58
CA ASN A 652 12.24 12.93 10.04
C ASN A 652 12.29 12.79 11.56
N ARG A 653 11.73 13.75 12.32
CA ARG A 653 11.96 13.87 13.76
C ARG A 653 10.68 14.07 14.56
N ILE A 654 10.67 13.51 15.76
CA ILE A 654 9.74 13.85 16.83
C ILE A 654 10.50 14.80 17.77
N LYS A 655 9.89 15.93 18.13
CA LYS A 655 10.56 16.97 18.96
C LYS A 655 10.57 16.61 20.45
N ASP A 656 9.58 15.85 20.89
CA ASP A 656 9.33 15.55 22.30
C ASP A 656 8.51 14.26 22.37
N PHE A 657 9.11 13.16 22.83
CA PHE A 657 8.51 11.84 22.78
C PHE A 657 8.66 11.09 24.09
N ASP A 658 7.54 10.71 24.68
CA ASP A 658 7.46 9.82 25.83
C ASP A 658 7.10 8.40 25.35
N GLU A 659 8.06 7.48 25.42
CA GLU A 659 7.81 6.07 25.20
C GLU A 659 7.23 5.46 26.48
N VAL A 660 6.02 4.92 26.40
CA VAL A 660 5.45 4.07 27.47
C VAL A 660 5.82 2.63 27.13
N VAL A 661 6.77 2.07 27.89
CA VAL A 661 7.26 0.70 27.70
C VAL A 661 6.77 -0.20 28.82
N GLU A 662 6.33 -1.41 28.47
CA GLU A 662 6.00 -2.45 29.43
C GLU A 662 7.25 -2.85 30.24
N ASP A 663 7.14 -2.92 31.56
CA ASP A 663 8.17 -3.42 32.46
C ASP A 663 7.62 -4.68 33.15
N TRP A 664 8.19 -5.83 32.77
CA TRP A 664 7.73 -7.11 33.27
C TRP A 664 7.99 -7.35 34.77
N ASP A 665 8.88 -6.57 35.36
CA ASP A 665 9.16 -6.63 36.78
C ASP A 665 8.29 -5.65 37.59
N ASN A 666 7.94 -4.46 37.02
CA ASN A 666 7.35 -3.35 37.75
C ASN A 666 6.08 -2.72 37.10
N GLY A 667 5.53 -3.31 35.99
CA GLY A 667 4.32 -2.87 35.32
C GLY A 667 4.58 -2.04 34.06
N SER A 668 4.96 -0.78 34.14
CA SER A 668 5.32 0.05 33.00
C SER A 668 6.26 1.20 33.41
N GLN A 669 7.04 1.66 32.45
CA GLN A 669 7.91 2.82 32.62
C GLN A 669 7.67 3.81 31.46
N THR A 670 7.89 5.10 31.73
CA THR A 670 7.90 6.15 30.73
C THR A 670 9.33 6.64 30.56
N ILE A 671 9.84 6.57 29.31
CA ILE A 671 11.17 7.02 28.96
C ILE A 671 11.03 8.19 28.00
N HIS A 672 11.64 9.31 28.37
CA HIS A 672 11.61 10.55 27.59
C HIS A 672 12.75 10.61 26.57
N TYR A 673 12.43 11.06 25.33
CA TYR A 673 13.37 11.29 24.25
C TYR A 673 13.22 12.69 23.68
N ASP A 674 14.28 13.50 23.76
CA ASP A 674 14.39 14.79 23.09
C ASP A 674 14.74 14.58 21.61
N ASN A 675 13.91 14.90 20.65
CA ASN A 675 14.25 14.91 19.21
C ASN A 675 14.71 13.56 18.63
N SER A 676 13.88 12.53 18.74
CA SER A 676 14.12 11.19 18.16
C SER A 676 13.74 11.08 16.68
N THR A 677 14.27 10.06 15.98
CA THR A 677 13.92 9.76 14.59
C THR A 677 12.57 9.02 14.51
N LEU A 678 11.69 9.46 13.61
CA LEU A 678 10.45 8.77 13.28
C LEU A 678 10.73 7.35 12.73
N ALA A 679 10.01 6.36 13.25
CA ALA A 679 10.07 4.99 12.78
C ALA A 679 9.80 4.89 11.27
N PHE A 680 10.39 3.89 10.62
CA PHE A 680 10.23 3.58 9.19
C PHE A 680 10.50 4.77 8.24
N SER A 681 11.38 5.67 8.65
CA SER A 681 11.70 6.90 7.91
C SER A 681 13.20 6.96 7.63
N PRO A 682 13.69 6.25 6.58
CA PRO A 682 15.10 6.26 6.21
C PRO A 682 15.54 7.68 5.81
N SER A 683 16.79 8.02 6.17
CA SER A 683 17.35 9.33 5.84
C SER A 683 17.77 9.49 4.37
N ALA A 684 17.90 8.40 3.64
CA ALA A 684 18.26 8.40 2.22
C ALA A 684 17.61 7.26 1.46
N ILE A 685 17.01 7.60 0.31
CA ILE A 685 16.49 6.66 -0.70
C ILE A 685 17.07 7.13 -2.03
N VAL A 686 17.79 6.26 -2.73
CA VAL A 686 18.46 6.60 -4.00
C VAL A 686 18.16 5.56 -5.05
N ASN A 687 17.81 5.98 -6.26
CA ASN A 687 17.63 5.10 -7.41
C ASN A 687 18.51 5.58 -8.57
N GLY A 688 19.14 4.64 -9.26
CA GLY A 688 19.89 4.88 -10.50
C GLY A 688 19.42 3.93 -11.60
N PHE A 689 19.32 4.45 -12.81
CA PHE A 689 18.83 3.72 -13.99
C PHE A 689 19.78 3.90 -15.17
N ALA A 690 19.96 2.81 -15.93
CA ALA A 690 20.56 2.87 -17.25
C ALA A 690 19.61 2.19 -18.26
N PHE A 691 19.18 2.95 -19.25
CA PHE A 691 18.28 2.49 -20.31
C PHE A 691 19.06 2.30 -21.60
N PHE A 692 19.00 1.10 -22.12
CA PHE A 692 19.67 0.71 -23.38
C PHE A 692 18.62 0.44 -24.45
N SER A 693 18.86 0.94 -25.67
CA SER A 693 18.04 0.66 -26.85
C SER A 693 18.94 0.36 -28.05
N VAL A 694 19.06 -0.93 -28.41
CA VAL A 694 19.95 -1.39 -29.47
C VAL A 694 19.21 -2.37 -30.38
N LYS A 695 19.09 -2.05 -31.67
CA LYS A 695 18.47 -2.92 -32.71
C LYS A 695 17.09 -3.46 -32.31
N GLY A 696 16.29 -2.66 -31.67
CA GLY A 696 14.93 -3.03 -31.19
C GLY A 696 14.90 -3.69 -29.81
N VAL A 697 16.01 -4.21 -29.30
CA VAL A 697 16.10 -4.68 -27.90
C VAL A 697 16.15 -3.48 -26.98
N GLN A 698 15.33 -3.49 -25.96
CA GLN A 698 15.35 -2.54 -24.85
C GLN A 698 15.80 -3.27 -23.59
N ALA A 699 16.74 -2.68 -22.86
CA ALA A 699 17.17 -3.20 -21.58
C ALA A 699 17.22 -2.06 -20.56
N THR A 700 16.83 -2.36 -19.32
CA THR A 700 16.89 -1.42 -18.22
C THR A 700 17.69 -2.06 -17.08
N TRP A 701 18.69 -1.36 -16.60
CA TRP A 701 19.35 -1.65 -15.34
C TRP A 701 18.84 -0.65 -14.29
N HIS A 702 18.40 -1.16 -13.15
CA HIS A 702 18.00 -0.37 -11.99
C HIS A 702 18.86 -0.77 -10.78
N THR A 703 19.24 0.21 -9.97
CA THR A 703 19.85 -0.01 -8.65
C THR A 703 19.23 0.96 -7.66
N GLY A 704 18.63 0.40 -6.60
CA GLY A 704 18.02 1.13 -5.50
C GLY A 704 18.81 0.95 -4.21
N PHE A 705 18.99 2.04 -3.46
CA PHE A 705 19.59 2.06 -2.13
C PHE A 705 18.62 2.69 -1.13
N VAL A 706 18.48 2.05 0.05
CA VAL A 706 17.73 2.57 1.19
C VAL A 706 18.62 2.54 2.41
N SER A 707 18.72 3.67 3.12
CA SER A 707 19.48 3.77 4.36
C SER A 707 18.81 3.00 5.51
N ARG A 708 19.47 2.93 6.67
CA ARG A 708 18.93 2.32 7.89
C ARG A 708 17.53 2.83 8.20
N GLN A 709 16.65 1.93 8.65
CA GLN A 709 15.30 2.24 9.13
C GLN A 709 15.16 1.79 10.59
N TYR A 710 14.79 2.69 11.47
CA TYR A 710 14.41 2.33 12.83
C TYR A 710 13.00 1.75 12.86
N LEU A 711 12.75 0.72 13.65
CA LEU A 711 11.45 0.03 13.73
C LEU A 711 10.52 0.67 14.77
N ASP A 712 11.09 1.42 15.71
CA ASP A 712 10.36 2.26 16.68
C ASP A 712 10.94 3.69 16.71
N ASN A 713 10.33 4.55 17.52
CA ASN A 713 10.71 5.97 17.61
C ASN A 713 11.85 6.25 18.62
N THR A 714 12.58 5.23 19.06
CA THR A 714 13.64 5.38 20.09
C THR A 714 15.03 5.59 19.51
N GLU A 715 15.17 5.53 18.17
CA GLU A 715 16.45 5.65 17.44
C GLU A 715 17.48 4.59 17.85
N ASN A 716 17.04 3.45 18.37
CA ASN A 716 17.93 2.37 18.80
C ASN A 716 18.37 1.53 17.58
N LYS A 717 19.71 1.34 17.42
CA LYS A 717 20.27 0.60 16.30
C LYS A 717 19.97 -0.89 16.32
N ASP A 718 19.79 -1.47 17.51
CA ASP A 718 19.47 -2.89 17.66
C ASP A 718 18.02 -3.19 17.25
N ARG A 719 17.15 -2.19 17.31
CA ARG A 719 15.75 -2.23 16.85
C ARG A 719 15.59 -1.53 15.50
N SER A 720 16.42 -1.92 14.53
CA SER A 720 16.45 -1.29 13.21
C SER A 720 16.76 -2.29 12.09
N LEU A 721 16.39 -1.93 10.87
CA LEU A 721 16.79 -2.62 9.65
C LEU A 721 18.07 -1.98 9.10
N PRO A 722 19.13 -2.75 8.77
CA PRO A 722 20.32 -2.23 8.12
C PRO A 722 20.01 -1.59 6.76
N ALA A 723 20.89 -0.69 6.32
CA ALA A 723 20.85 -0.20 4.95
C ALA A 723 21.02 -1.34 3.93
N TYR A 724 20.37 -1.21 2.77
CA TYR A 724 20.44 -2.22 1.72
C TYR A 724 20.49 -1.61 0.32
N THR A 725 20.98 -2.41 -0.61
CA THR A 725 20.99 -2.12 -2.04
C THR A 725 20.43 -3.32 -2.79
N LEU A 726 19.53 -3.05 -3.76
CA LEU A 726 18.98 -4.03 -4.68
C LEU A 726 19.23 -3.57 -6.12
N SER A 727 19.52 -4.52 -7.01
CA SER A 727 19.69 -4.24 -8.45
C SER A 727 18.85 -5.19 -9.27
N ASP A 728 18.18 -4.66 -10.27
CA ASP A 728 17.28 -5.38 -11.17
C ASP A 728 17.65 -5.10 -12.62
N VAL A 729 17.39 -6.09 -13.50
CA VAL A 729 17.56 -5.95 -14.95
C VAL A 729 16.31 -6.41 -15.64
N SER A 730 15.82 -5.63 -16.59
CA SER A 730 14.73 -6.02 -17.45
C SER A 730 15.11 -5.91 -18.93
N PHE A 731 14.59 -6.84 -19.75
CA PHE A 731 14.74 -6.84 -21.19
C PHE A 731 13.37 -6.88 -21.85
N SER A 732 13.22 -6.18 -22.98
CA SER A 732 12.02 -6.24 -23.82
C SER A 732 12.40 -6.17 -25.30
N TYR A 733 11.74 -7.00 -26.10
CA TYR A 733 11.94 -7.04 -27.55
C TYR A 733 10.60 -7.12 -28.29
N PRO A 734 10.07 -5.98 -28.78
CA PRO A 734 8.86 -5.95 -29.57
C PRO A 734 9.18 -6.33 -31.05
N VAL A 735 8.45 -7.29 -31.60
CA VAL A 735 8.50 -7.74 -32.96
C VAL A 735 7.18 -7.38 -33.65
N LYS A 736 7.22 -6.39 -34.54
CA LYS A 736 6.06 -6.01 -35.38
C LYS A 736 5.90 -6.96 -36.55
N LEU A 737 4.68 -7.43 -36.74
CA LEU A 737 4.32 -8.37 -37.78
C LEU A 737 3.29 -7.75 -38.75
N ARG A 738 3.16 -8.34 -39.90
CA ARG A 738 2.11 -7.99 -40.89
C ARG A 738 1.08 -9.10 -40.91
N GLY A 739 -0.19 -8.79 -40.66
CA GLY A 739 -1.28 -9.77 -40.64
C GLY A 739 -2.23 -9.60 -39.48
N VAL A 740 -2.94 -10.65 -39.09
CA VAL A 740 -3.89 -10.65 -37.96
C VAL A 740 -3.14 -10.46 -36.64
N LEU A 741 -2.04 -11.16 -36.47
CA LEU A 741 -1.10 -10.92 -35.35
C LEU A 741 -0.21 -9.73 -35.71
N LYS A 742 -0.37 -8.62 -35.00
CA LYS A 742 0.29 -7.33 -35.27
C LYS A 742 1.63 -7.20 -34.58
N GLU A 743 1.71 -7.71 -33.34
CA GLU A 743 2.95 -7.58 -32.55
C GLU A 743 3.12 -8.77 -31.59
N ILE A 744 4.34 -9.19 -31.41
CA ILE A 744 4.80 -10.09 -30.35
C ILE A 744 5.84 -9.33 -29.53
N THR A 745 5.62 -9.18 -28.23
CA THR A 745 6.62 -8.62 -27.32
C THR A 745 7.15 -9.74 -26.42
N LEU A 746 8.46 -9.95 -26.43
CA LEU A 746 9.16 -10.87 -25.52
C LEU A 746 9.82 -10.06 -24.42
N GLY A 747 9.70 -10.51 -23.17
CA GLY A 747 10.29 -9.85 -22.02
C GLY A 747 10.99 -10.81 -21.07
N LEU A 748 11.94 -10.29 -20.31
CA LEU A 748 12.65 -11.02 -19.25
C LEU A 748 13.00 -10.05 -18.13
N ASP A 749 12.57 -10.35 -16.90
CA ASP A 749 12.94 -9.61 -15.70
C ASP A 749 13.83 -10.49 -14.82
N VAL A 750 14.97 -9.95 -14.37
CA VAL A 750 15.85 -10.53 -13.36
C VAL A 750 15.92 -9.56 -12.20
N ASN A 751 15.25 -9.89 -11.10
CA ASN A 751 15.24 -9.07 -9.91
C ASN A 751 16.31 -9.53 -8.92
N ASN A 752 16.84 -8.59 -8.14
CA ASN A 752 17.89 -8.82 -7.13
C ASN A 752 19.07 -9.62 -7.74
N VAL A 753 19.68 -9.08 -8.79
CA VAL A 753 20.73 -9.73 -9.57
C VAL A 753 21.89 -10.22 -8.71
N PHE A 754 22.21 -9.49 -7.63
CA PHE A 754 23.32 -9.84 -6.72
C PHE A 754 22.90 -10.77 -5.58
N ASN A 755 21.67 -11.28 -5.57
CA ASN A 755 21.16 -12.23 -4.58
C ASN A 755 21.29 -11.75 -3.13
N ALA A 756 21.08 -10.45 -2.91
CA ALA A 756 21.18 -9.86 -1.59
C ALA A 756 20.08 -10.42 -0.66
N ARG A 757 20.43 -10.61 0.62
CA ARG A 757 19.48 -11.04 1.66
C ARG A 757 19.14 -9.85 2.52
N VAL A 758 17.95 -9.28 2.29
CA VAL A 758 17.52 -8.03 2.91
C VAL A 758 16.11 -8.15 3.44
N ALA A 759 15.82 -7.43 4.53
CA ALA A 759 14.47 -7.11 4.96
C ALA A 759 14.17 -5.65 4.61
N THR A 760 13.05 -5.40 3.97
CA THR A 760 12.65 -4.08 3.50
C THR A 760 11.68 -3.39 4.46
N SER A 761 11.06 -4.15 5.36
CA SER A 761 10.22 -3.68 6.46
C SER A 761 10.32 -4.66 7.63
N GLY A 762 9.59 -4.41 8.70
CA GLY A 762 9.53 -5.26 9.88
C GLY A 762 8.65 -4.64 10.96
N TRP A 763 8.63 -5.28 12.12
CA TRP A 763 8.03 -4.76 13.35
C TRP A 763 8.94 -5.08 14.53
N VAL A 764 8.71 -4.42 15.66
CA VAL A 764 9.43 -4.70 16.91
C VAL A 764 8.46 -4.67 18.08
N TYR A 765 8.58 -5.66 18.95
CA TYR A 765 8.07 -5.63 20.31
C TYR A 765 9.25 -5.47 21.26
N SER A 766 9.10 -4.62 22.29
CA SER A 766 10.12 -4.52 23.33
C SER A 766 9.49 -4.30 24.71
N ALA A 767 10.16 -4.81 25.74
CA ALA A 767 9.77 -4.65 27.14
C ALA A 767 11.03 -4.48 27.99
N ILE A 768 10.89 -3.87 29.16
CA ILE A 768 11.93 -3.86 30.17
C ILE A 768 11.82 -5.17 30.97
N TYR A 769 12.97 -5.84 31.16
CA TYR A 769 13.04 -7.09 31.90
C TYR A 769 14.37 -7.17 32.65
N ALA A 770 14.51 -6.38 33.73
CA ALA A 770 15.74 -6.25 34.50
C ALA A 770 16.13 -7.56 35.18
N SER A 771 15.16 -8.31 35.71
CA SER A 771 15.41 -9.61 36.38
C SER A 771 15.88 -10.70 35.39
N GLY A 772 15.66 -10.53 34.10
CA GLY A 772 16.14 -11.42 33.04
C GLY A 772 17.59 -11.26 32.64
N GLY A 773 18.31 -10.23 33.19
CA GLY A 773 19.73 -10.02 32.95
C GLY A 773 20.12 -9.64 31.53
N HIS A 774 19.27 -8.86 30.84
CA HIS A 774 19.54 -8.42 29.47
C HIS A 774 20.75 -7.49 29.36
N PRO A 775 21.65 -7.69 28.38
CA PRO A 775 22.88 -6.93 28.24
C PRO A 775 22.69 -5.48 27.79
N ASN A 776 21.56 -5.12 27.14
CA ASN A 776 21.31 -3.79 26.63
C ASN A 776 20.17 -3.11 27.40
N ASP A 777 20.51 -2.31 28.41
CA ASP A 777 19.58 -1.52 29.21
C ASP A 777 18.40 -2.32 29.80
N ASN A 778 18.62 -3.60 30.11
CA ASN A 778 17.60 -4.56 30.55
C ASN A 778 16.42 -4.72 29.57
N ARG A 779 16.65 -4.47 28.30
CA ARG A 779 15.61 -4.44 27.26
C ARG A 779 15.49 -5.80 26.58
N TYR A 780 14.38 -6.50 26.79
CA TYR A 780 13.93 -7.57 25.90
C TYR A 780 13.39 -6.96 24.61
N TYR A 781 13.67 -7.54 23.45
CA TYR A 781 13.04 -7.19 22.19
C TYR A 781 12.93 -8.38 21.24
N GLN A 782 11.93 -8.36 20.39
CA GLN A 782 11.69 -9.33 19.32
C GLN A 782 11.40 -8.56 18.03
N ILE A 783 12.02 -8.98 16.94
CA ILE A 783 11.84 -8.37 15.62
C ILE A 783 11.24 -9.39 14.67
N GLY A 784 10.19 -8.98 13.94
CA GLY A 784 9.71 -9.67 12.74
C GLY A 784 10.23 -8.97 11.50
N PHE A 785 11.04 -9.65 10.71
CA PHE A 785 11.61 -9.14 9.47
C PHE A 785 10.68 -9.43 8.29
N ILE A 786 10.36 -8.43 7.46
CA ILE A 786 9.66 -8.61 6.20
C ILE A 786 10.71 -8.65 5.08
N PRO A 787 11.08 -9.85 4.60
CA PRO A 787 12.19 -10.01 3.66
C PRO A 787 11.77 -9.82 2.21
N MET A 788 12.74 -9.46 1.36
CA MET A 788 12.67 -9.68 -0.08
C MET A 788 13.40 -10.97 -0.46
N SER A 789 12.89 -11.63 -1.50
CA SER A 789 13.51 -12.85 -2.04
C SER A 789 14.92 -12.57 -2.56
N GLY A 790 15.70 -13.61 -2.71
CA GLY A 790 16.93 -13.57 -3.51
C GLY A 790 16.64 -13.34 -4.99
N THR A 791 17.59 -13.70 -5.85
CA THR A 791 17.42 -13.54 -7.31
C THR A 791 16.19 -14.29 -7.81
N THR A 792 15.34 -13.57 -8.56
CA THR A 792 14.19 -14.15 -9.27
C THR A 792 14.24 -13.81 -10.73
N VAL A 793 13.69 -14.70 -11.57
CA VAL A 793 13.62 -14.55 -13.02
C VAL A 793 12.19 -14.78 -13.49
N ILE A 794 11.69 -13.90 -14.36
CA ILE A 794 10.33 -13.97 -14.94
C ILE A 794 10.44 -13.72 -16.44
N GLY A 795 10.02 -14.70 -17.25
CA GLY A 795 9.84 -14.56 -18.70
C GLY A 795 8.43 -14.08 -19.03
N LYS A 796 8.30 -13.19 -20.03
CA LYS A 796 7.04 -12.54 -20.41
C LYS A 796 6.81 -12.64 -21.92
N ILE A 797 5.56 -12.81 -22.32
CA ILE A 797 5.14 -12.71 -23.73
C ILE A 797 3.82 -11.95 -23.82
N SER A 798 3.73 -11.04 -24.75
CA SER A 798 2.49 -10.35 -25.14
C SER A 798 2.24 -10.54 -26.63
N LEU A 799 0.99 -10.80 -26.99
CA LEU A 799 0.52 -10.99 -28.38
C LEU A 799 -0.59 -9.98 -28.63
N ARG A 800 -0.46 -9.16 -29.68
CA ARG A 800 -1.49 -8.19 -30.08
C ARG A 800 -2.00 -8.49 -31.48
N PHE A 801 -3.31 -8.62 -31.56
CA PHE A 801 -4.06 -8.92 -32.79
C PHE A 801 -4.80 -7.69 -33.32
#